data_f11349bcc7bde44d4120c9316365a4fd
#
_entry.id   f11349bcc7bde44d4120c9316365a4fd
#
_cell.length_a   1.000
_cell.length_b   1.000
_cell.length_c   1.000
_cell.angle_alpha   90.00
_cell.angle_beta   90.00
_cell.angle_gamma   90.00
#
_symmetry.space_group_name_H-M   'P 1'
#
loop_
_entity.id
_entity.type
_entity.pdbx_description
1 polymer ?
#
loop_
_entity_poly.entity_id
_entity_poly.type
_entity_poly.pdbx_seq_one_letter_code
_entity_poly.pdbx_strand_id
1 'polypeptide(L)'
;MKNYFPRKTFGMFLCLVLFTLPTNAKDTEHSIQGRVVENISGEAIPAFVTLMTADSVVVDTITASVEEDPYMGETVAFYVFRKVLPTGKYILKATYEGYYDTFVNCEIRSSREASISVKPIRMAKMQHKELDEVVVTATKVKMVMKGDTIVYNADAFNLAEGSMLDALISRLPNTTLTKDGEIYVNGKYVQSLLVNGQEFFAGNPKLALENLPSYTVNKVKVYDQEGTASRMMGQDMGDKSYVMDVRLKKEYAVGYMGNIEAGAGTKKRYQARLFGMKFSEKERLGAFVNINNLNDNQRAALSGEWSPQDVGNGLLTTKTAGVSYIRFLGNMFSWFSTDNTWTHTNADIQSATNSQTFLTGGDAYQKSRNCFMSSSDNWQTNNSLLIDGDVYSTTNFLRLSYLRRNGLGSDETETSDETSPINRMLSANSLKSDNFDFSLEHSSNYRIIADMVRWGVSLKLNRNTQEKFTMDDLRSMTGQQPRDYRNNYLDALNQNLTLSSNISYDYGTGNIHLQPGYTYTYNYNKAENMLYRLDKLSGRDNSRYDLLPSAIDALKTVADERNTYQYREYRNEHRLNFHYMNLHSKLIDAEVLINLPLRLANAHLYYDRMGRHDVTRKKWFFEPDLWLRGEKDWELTAKIYSEMPDLTAMVGYRDDSNPLRIVLGNPELKDIHHYDVNASKTFRGTKQLNLSIRMGYHKTDNATAYALAFNKQTGVTTIQPVSVNGNWRYNFGVDFSRSLDKKQKFTIGNQLIADYNHNVDMASVGGLAESRRSIVNNWKIGDNLKINYRPNDRYELTLHGGGNYYLISSKREGFDNIHAGDYNVGMNAQVQLPFEFQLTTDITMFARTGYQQSEMNTTDWIWNAQLTREIIRGRLLAKLQGFDLLHQLSNTQYLMNAQGRTETWRNSIPRYVMLTLSYRFNVNPKKR
;
A
#
# COMPACT_ATOMS: atom_id res chain seq x y z
N MET A 1 -16.48 32.84 34.92
CA MET A 1 -17.74 33.62 34.63
C MET A 1 -18.56 32.83 33.64
N LYS A 2 -19.82 32.58 33.98
CA LYS A 2 -20.81 31.85 33.20
C LYS A 2 -21.12 32.61 31.93
N ASN A 3 -21.17 31.93 30.77
CA ASN A 3 -21.97 32.39 29.65
C ASN A 3 -22.60 31.24 28.88
N TYR A 4 -23.87 31.29 28.85
CA TYR A 4 -24.92 30.52 28.23
C TYR A 4 -24.75 30.34 26.73
N PHE A 5 -24.94 29.09 26.24
CA PHE A 5 -25.36 28.80 24.88
C PHE A 5 -26.78 28.21 24.89
N PRO A 6 -27.70 28.68 24.06
CA PRO A 6 -29.06 28.16 24.05
C PRO A 6 -29.14 26.84 23.30
N ARG A 7 -29.40 25.77 24.04
CA ARG A 7 -29.44 24.35 23.59
C ARG A 7 -30.73 23.95 22.84
N LYS A 8 -31.58 24.85 22.39
CA LYS A 8 -32.95 24.50 21.93
C LYS A 8 -33.25 24.77 20.45
N THR A 9 -32.39 25.38 19.67
CA THR A 9 -32.70 25.77 18.28
C THR A 9 -32.08 24.87 17.19
N PHE A 10 -31.11 24.03 17.50
CA PHE A 10 -30.44 23.20 16.47
C PHE A 10 -31.15 21.86 16.21
N GLY A 11 -31.87 21.33 17.21
CA GLY A 11 -32.64 20.07 17.06
C GLY A 11 -33.92 20.23 16.23
N MET A 12 -34.45 21.45 16.12
CA MET A 12 -35.72 21.67 15.41
C MET A 12 -35.54 21.89 13.89
N PHE A 13 -34.35 22.29 13.44
CA PHE A 13 -34.09 22.44 12.01
C PHE A 13 -33.77 21.12 11.31
N LEU A 14 -33.16 20.16 12.01
CA LEU A 14 -32.88 18.82 11.47
C LEU A 14 -34.16 17.96 11.38
N CYS A 15 -35.11 18.17 12.26
CA CYS A 15 -36.43 17.49 12.23
C CYS A 15 -37.39 18.05 11.16
N LEU A 16 -37.26 19.32 10.75
CA LEU A 16 -38.19 19.93 9.79
C LEU A 16 -37.87 19.59 8.32
N VAL A 17 -36.64 19.22 8.00
CA VAL A 17 -36.25 18.81 6.62
C VAL A 17 -36.65 17.36 6.34
N LEU A 18 -36.92 16.55 7.36
CA LEU A 18 -37.28 15.14 7.25
C LEU A 18 -38.77 14.88 7.04
N PHE A 19 -39.64 15.92 7.07
CA PHE A 19 -41.09 15.70 7.06
C PHE A 19 -41.85 16.22 5.82
N THR A 20 -41.18 16.70 4.79
CA THR A 20 -41.87 17.19 3.57
C THR A 20 -41.34 16.61 2.29
N LEU A 21 -41.39 15.29 2.15
CA LEU A 21 -41.33 14.67 0.85
C LEU A 21 -42.66 13.99 0.55
N PRO A 22 -43.30 14.23 -0.61
CA PRO A 22 -44.58 13.62 -0.92
C PRO A 22 -44.41 12.12 -1.18
N THR A 23 -45.06 11.30 -0.40
CA THR A 23 -45.19 9.87 -0.61
C THR A 23 -46.24 9.59 -1.68
N ASN A 24 -45.85 9.62 -2.95
CA ASN A 24 -46.61 8.93 -3.97
C ASN A 24 -46.03 7.52 -4.10
N ALA A 25 -46.62 6.57 -3.40
CA ALA A 25 -46.36 5.14 -3.58
C ALA A 25 -46.89 4.72 -4.94
N LYS A 26 -46.01 4.57 -5.93
CA LYS A 26 -46.28 3.81 -7.13
C LYS A 26 -46.00 2.34 -6.81
N ASP A 27 -46.91 1.42 -7.17
CA ASP A 27 -46.67 -0.02 -7.05
C ASP A 27 -45.32 -0.37 -7.68
N THR A 28 -44.32 -0.75 -6.85
CA THR A 28 -42.97 -1.05 -7.31
C THR A 28 -42.87 -2.53 -7.64
N GLU A 29 -42.37 -2.88 -8.82
CA GLU A 29 -42.02 -4.24 -9.17
C GLU A 29 -40.83 -4.70 -8.30
N HIS A 30 -41.02 -5.78 -7.54
CA HIS A 30 -39.97 -6.38 -6.69
C HIS A 30 -39.18 -7.43 -7.47
N SER A 31 -37.86 -7.37 -7.36
CA SER A 31 -36.94 -8.38 -7.88
C SER A 31 -36.48 -9.27 -6.72
N ILE A 32 -37.02 -10.52 -6.61
CA ILE A 32 -36.51 -11.51 -5.66
C ILE A 32 -35.50 -12.38 -6.39
N GLN A 33 -34.25 -12.34 -5.95
CA GLN A 33 -33.13 -12.97 -6.66
C GLN A 33 -32.21 -13.75 -5.73
N GLY A 34 -31.56 -14.79 -6.26
CA GLY A 34 -30.60 -15.58 -5.51
C GLY A 34 -29.96 -16.67 -6.36
N ARG A 35 -29.17 -17.52 -5.72
CA ARG A 35 -28.42 -18.60 -6.37
C ARG A 35 -28.83 -19.94 -5.79
N VAL A 36 -28.72 -21.02 -6.60
CA VAL A 36 -28.89 -22.39 -6.13
C VAL A 36 -27.57 -23.13 -6.30
N VAL A 37 -27.08 -23.70 -5.21
CA VAL A 37 -25.76 -24.36 -5.17
C VAL A 37 -25.83 -25.69 -4.43
N GLU A 38 -24.95 -26.60 -4.79
CA GLU A 38 -24.72 -27.83 -4.05
C GLU A 38 -24.12 -27.52 -2.67
N ASN A 39 -24.59 -28.18 -1.64
CA ASN A 39 -24.27 -27.84 -0.26
C ASN A 39 -22.78 -28.01 0.13
N ILE A 40 -22.07 -28.95 -0.50
CA ILE A 40 -20.68 -29.30 -0.18
C ILE A 40 -19.70 -28.70 -1.20
N SER A 41 -19.96 -28.89 -2.49
CA SER A 41 -19.07 -28.45 -3.58
C SER A 41 -19.24 -26.96 -3.92
N GLY A 42 -20.42 -26.40 -3.63
CA GLY A 42 -20.75 -25.04 -4.09
C GLY A 42 -21.05 -24.98 -5.60
N GLU A 43 -21.13 -26.12 -6.30
CA GLU A 43 -21.45 -26.15 -7.73
C GLU A 43 -22.87 -25.65 -8.01
N ALA A 44 -23.05 -24.99 -9.15
CA ALA A 44 -24.32 -24.45 -9.60
C ALA A 44 -25.30 -25.56 -9.91
N ILE A 45 -26.55 -25.48 -9.39
CA ILE A 45 -27.63 -26.44 -9.66
C ILE A 45 -28.75 -25.73 -10.42
N PRO A 46 -29.10 -26.16 -11.66
CA PRO A 46 -30.21 -25.61 -12.42
C PRO A 46 -31.54 -26.10 -11.88
N ALA A 47 -31.85 -25.79 -10.62
CA ALA A 47 -33.05 -26.23 -9.93
C ALA A 47 -34.30 -25.44 -10.36
N PHE A 48 -35.43 -26.07 -10.25
CA PHE A 48 -36.71 -25.36 -10.28
C PHE A 48 -36.90 -24.64 -8.94
N VAL A 49 -37.01 -23.30 -9.01
CA VAL A 49 -37.27 -22.46 -7.83
C VAL A 49 -38.72 -22.00 -7.88
N THR A 50 -39.49 -22.35 -6.87
CA THR A 50 -40.91 -21.97 -6.73
C THR A 50 -41.06 -20.94 -5.63
N LEU A 51 -41.61 -19.78 -5.96
CA LEU A 51 -41.98 -18.73 -5.03
C LEU A 51 -43.41 -18.99 -4.52
N MET A 52 -43.56 -19.01 -3.20
CA MET A 52 -44.83 -19.26 -2.53
C MET A 52 -45.10 -18.20 -1.47
N THR A 53 -46.36 -17.94 -1.18
CA THR A 53 -46.79 -17.19 0.01
C THR A 53 -46.48 -17.96 1.30
N ALA A 54 -46.58 -17.30 2.44
CA ALA A 54 -46.39 -17.94 3.75
C ALA A 54 -47.34 -19.13 3.98
N ASP A 55 -48.53 -19.13 3.31
CA ASP A 55 -49.53 -20.20 3.36
C ASP A 55 -49.30 -21.27 2.28
N SER A 56 -48.11 -21.31 1.68
CA SER A 56 -47.68 -22.28 0.65
C SER A 56 -48.46 -22.22 -0.67
N VAL A 57 -49.11 -21.11 -0.96
CA VAL A 57 -49.74 -20.88 -2.27
C VAL A 57 -48.65 -20.47 -3.29
N VAL A 58 -48.57 -21.20 -4.39
CA VAL A 58 -47.60 -20.94 -5.46
C VAL A 58 -47.90 -19.60 -6.13
N VAL A 59 -46.92 -18.70 -6.14
CA VAL A 59 -46.98 -17.41 -6.81
C VAL A 59 -46.37 -17.52 -8.21
N ASP A 60 -45.22 -18.18 -8.33
CA ASP A 60 -44.54 -18.38 -9.60
C ASP A 60 -43.47 -19.49 -9.47
N THR A 61 -43.02 -20.04 -10.61
CA THR A 61 -41.96 -21.06 -10.66
C THR A 61 -41.04 -20.74 -11.84
N ILE A 62 -39.76 -20.72 -11.60
CA ILE A 62 -38.73 -20.49 -12.64
C ILE A 62 -37.60 -21.53 -12.49
N THR A 63 -36.90 -21.79 -13.57
CA THR A 63 -35.67 -22.60 -13.53
C THR A 63 -34.49 -21.67 -13.33
N ALA A 64 -33.63 -21.99 -12.37
CA ALA A 64 -32.38 -21.24 -12.18
C ALA A 64 -31.49 -21.41 -13.42
N SER A 65 -31.21 -20.31 -14.12
CA SER A 65 -30.34 -20.29 -15.29
C SER A 65 -28.89 -20.50 -14.87
N VAL A 66 -28.19 -21.42 -15.53
CA VAL A 66 -26.79 -21.65 -15.32
C VAL A 66 -26.02 -20.73 -16.23
N GLU A 67 -25.40 -19.73 -15.63
CA GLU A 67 -24.59 -18.70 -16.31
C GLU A 67 -23.24 -18.63 -15.65
N GLU A 68 -22.23 -18.16 -16.39
CA GLU A 68 -20.98 -17.75 -15.74
C GLU A 68 -21.21 -16.41 -15.05
N ASP A 69 -21.02 -16.37 -13.73
CA ASP A 69 -21.07 -15.11 -12.98
C ASP A 69 -20.03 -14.14 -13.55
N PRO A 70 -20.44 -13.00 -14.13
CA PRO A 70 -19.53 -12.07 -14.78
C PRO A 70 -18.49 -11.48 -13.81
N TYR A 71 -18.77 -11.49 -12.50
CA TYR A 71 -17.90 -10.94 -11.47
C TYR A 71 -17.00 -12.00 -10.83
N MET A 72 -17.51 -13.22 -10.66
CA MET A 72 -16.76 -14.28 -9.98
C MET A 72 -16.12 -15.28 -10.95
N GLY A 73 -16.54 -15.31 -12.20
CA GLY A 73 -16.11 -16.30 -13.19
C GLY A 73 -16.35 -17.73 -12.76
N GLU A 74 -17.34 -17.95 -11.90
CA GLU A 74 -17.86 -19.25 -11.47
C GLU A 74 -19.15 -19.50 -12.20
N THR A 75 -19.40 -20.74 -12.53
CA THR A 75 -20.71 -21.13 -13.02
C THR A 75 -21.69 -21.01 -11.86
N VAL A 76 -22.69 -20.18 -12.00
CA VAL A 76 -23.72 -19.96 -11.00
C VAL A 76 -25.08 -20.31 -11.58
N ALA A 77 -25.93 -20.95 -10.79
CA ALA A 77 -27.34 -21.12 -11.11
C ALA A 77 -28.10 -19.97 -10.43
N PHE A 78 -28.54 -19.02 -11.22
CA PHE A 78 -29.14 -17.78 -10.76
C PHE A 78 -30.63 -17.77 -11.08
N TYR A 79 -31.48 -17.30 -10.16
CA TYR A 79 -32.91 -17.11 -10.37
C TYR A 79 -33.32 -15.69 -10.01
N VAL A 80 -34.28 -15.13 -10.77
CA VAL A 80 -34.89 -13.82 -10.54
C VAL A 80 -36.38 -13.86 -10.78
N PHE A 81 -37.18 -13.62 -9.75
CA PHE A 81 -38.59 -13.32 -9.87
C PHE A 81 -38.77 -11.80 -9.94
N ARG A 82 -39.45 -11.31 -10.98
CA ARG A 82 -39.82 -9.89 -11.12
C ARG A 82 -41.34 -9.81 -11.08
N LYS A 83 -41.88 -9.36 -9.96
CA LYS A 83 -43.33 -9.31 -9.73
C LYS A 83 -43.69 -8.12 -8.85
N VAL A 84 -44.87 -7.59 -9.07
CA VAL A 84 -45.49 -6.67 -8.11
C VAL A 84 -46.13 -7.55 -7.00
N LEU A 85 -45.54 -7.50 -5.83
CA LEU A 85 -45.92 -8.32 -4.68
C LEU A 85 -46.25 -7.44 -3.47
N PRO A 86 -47.22 -7.77 -2.66
CA PRO A 86 -47.45 -7.04 -1.41
C PRO A 86 -46.33 -7.32 -0.41
N THR A 87 -46.11 -6.38 0.52
CA THR A 87 -45.22 -6.57 1.66
C THR A 87 -45.70 -7.79 2.48
N GLY A 88 -44.73 -8.65 2.83
CA GLY A 88 -45.07 -9.88 3.54
C GLY A 88 -43.96 -10.93 3.47
N LYS A 89 -44.23 -12.08 4.09
CA LYS A 89 -43.31 -13.23 4.09
C LYS A 89 -43.62 -14.17 2.94
N TYR A 90 -42.55 -14.67 2.32
CA TYR A 90 -42.61 -15.62 1.21
C TYR A 90 -41.66 -16.79 1.46
N ILE A 91 -41.93 -17.93 0.80
CA ILE A 91 -41.13 -19.14 0.85
C ILE A 91 -40.65 -19.47 -0.55
N LEU A 92 -39.35 -19.72 -0.68
CA LEU A 92 -38.72 -20.24 -1.89
C LEU A 92 -38.45 -21.74 -1.69
N LYS A 93 -38.93 -22.56 -2.59
CA LYS A 93 -38.70 -24.01 -2.65
C LYS A 93 -37.81 -24.31 -3.86
N ALA A 94 -36.62 -24.91 -3.66
CA ALA A 94 -35.80 -25.42 -4.76
C ALA A 94 -35.93 -26.94 -4.88
N THR A 95 -36.16 -27.45 -6.13
CA THR A 95 -36.26 -28.87 -6.45
C THR A 95 -35.35 -29.20 -7.63
N TYR A 96 -34.59 -30.30 -7.55
CA TYR A 96 -33.74 -30.79 -8.62
C TYR A 96 -33.53 -32.29 -8.50
N GLU A 97 -33.53 -33.02 -9.62
CA GLU A 97 -33.39 -34.47 -9.64
C GLU A 97 -32.05 -34.91 -8.98
N GLY A 98 -32.08 -35.84 -8.06
CA GLY A 98 -30.92 -36.31 -7.30
C GLY A 98 -30.56 -35.46 -6.07
N TYR A 99 -31.36 -34.45 -5.72
CA TYR A 99 -31.17 -33.61 -4.56
C TYR A 99 -32.42 -33.57 -3.66
N TYR A 100 -32.21 -33.28 -2.36
CA TYR A 100 -33.32 -33.05 -1.44
C TYR A 100 -33.95 -31.68 -1.67
N ASP A 101 -35.29 -31.61 -1.62
CA ASP A 101 -36.02 -30.34 -1.67
C ASP A 101 -35.56 -29.40 -0.55
N THR A 102 -35.29 -28.15 -0.91
CA THR A 102 -34.77 -27.16 0.04
C THR A 102 -35.68 -25.93 0.08
N PHE A 103 -35.97 -25.44 1.28
CA PHE A 103 -36.84 -24.30 1.53
C PHE A 103 -36.07 -23.15 2.16
N VAL A 104 -36.29 -21.91 1.68
CA VAL A 104 -35.69 -20.68 2.22
C VAL A 104 -36.79 -19.63 2.34
N ASN A 105 -36.84 -18.94 3.48
CA ASN A 105 -37.75 -17.84 3.70
C ASN A 105 -37.18 -16.52 3.17
N CYS A 106 -38.03 -15.70 2.56
CA CYS A 106 -37.73 -14.32 2.21
C CYS A 106 -38.88 -13.40 2.63
N GLU A 107 -38.61 -12.12 2.79
CA GLU A 107 -39.56 -11.13 3.30
C GLU A 107 -39.43 -9.82 2.53
N ILE A 108 -40.57 -9.31 2.02
CA ILE A 108 -40.65 -7.96 1.45
C ILE A 108 -41.13 -7.03 2.55
N ARG A 109 -40.25 -6.14 3.02
CA ARG A 109 -40.52 -5.29 4.19
C ARG A 109 -41.06 -3.91 3.81
N SER A 110 -40.87 -3.48 2.59
CA SER A 110 -41.36 -2.18 2.10
C SER A 110 -41.68 -2.21 0.64
N SER A 111 -42.71 -1.47 0.24
CA SER A 111 -43.04 -1.24 -1.19
C SER A 111 -41.95 -0.50 -1.96
N ARG A 112 -40.99 0.11 -1.30
CA ARG A 112 -39.82 0.76 -1.92
C ARG A 112 -38.66 -0.19 -2.16
N GLU A 113 -38.71 -1.42 -1.66
CA GLU A 113 -37.65 -2.41 -1.75
C GLU A 113 -37.64 -3.05 -3.14
N ALA A 114 -36.97 -2.43 -4.11
CA ALA A 114 -36.98 -2.85 -5.52
C ALA A 114 -36.26 -4.19 -5.75
N SER A 115 -35.30 -4.57 -4.90
CA SER A 115 -34.53 -5.82 -5.04
C SER A 115 -34.34 -6.51 -3.69
N ILE A 116 -34.70 -7.80 -3.65
CA ILE A 116 -34.55 -8.67 -2.48
C ILE A 116 -33.55 -9.77 -2.84
N SER A 117 -32.36 -9.71 -2.28
CA SER A 117 -31.36 -10.76 -2.44
C SER A 117 -31.55 -11.83 -1.38
N VAL A 118 -31.75 -13.05 -1.83
CA VAL A 118 -31.97 -14.23 -0.96
C VAL A 118 -30.65 -14.98 -0.82
N LYS A 119 -30.35 -15.48 0.39
CA LYS A 119 -29.19 -16.34 0.62
C LYS A 119 -29.18 -17.51 -0.37
N PRO A 120 -27.99 -17.96 -0.81
CA PRO A 120 -27.87 -19.10 -1.71
C PRO A 120 -28.65 -20.33 -1.16
N ILE A 121 -29.55 -20.88 -1.96
CA ILE A 121 -30.27 -22.11 -1.63
C ILE A 121 -29.26 -23.25 -1.78
N ARG A 122 -28.91 -23.90 -0.67
CA ARG A 122 -27.92 -24.99 -0.61
C ARG A 122 -28.64 -26.34 -0.62
N MET A 123 -28.54 -27.04 -1.74
CA MET A 123 -29.20 -28.33 -1.92
C MET A 123 -28.25 -29.47 -1.61
N ALA A 124 -28.70 -30.44 -0.81
CA ALA A 124 -27.95 -31.66 -0.48
C ALA A 124 -28.20 -32.77 -1.50
N LYS A 125 -27.13 -33.37 -2.04
CA LYS A 125 -27.19 -34.43 -3.04
C LYS A 125 -27.56 -35.78 -2.40
N MET A 126 -28.45 -36.52 -3.04
CA MET A 126 -28.76 -37.93 -2.70
C MET A 126 -27.60 -38.80 -3.16
N GLN A 127 -27.03 -39.64 -2.27
CA GLN A 127 -25.80 -40.40 -2.55
C GLN A 127 -25.97 -41.47 -3.63
N HIS A 128 -25.15 -41.44 -4.70
CA HIS A 128 -24.84 -42.59 -5.56
C HIS A 128 -23.35 -42.54 -6.02
N LYS A 129 -22.81 -43.74 -6.39
CA LYS A 129 -21.39 -44.06 -6.61
C LYS A 129 -20.78 -43.51 -7.93
N GLU A 130 -19.47 -43.25 -7.89
CA GLU A 130 -18.60 -42.65 -8.90
C GLU A 130 -18.19 -43.56 -10.08
N LEU A 131 -17.82 -42.91 -11.20
CA LEU A 131 -16.99 -43.42 -12.33
C LEU A 131 -15.87 -42.45 -12.69
N ASP A 132 -14.74 -43.01 -13.16
CA ASP A 132 -13.43 -42.36 -13.34
C ASP A 132 -13.27 -41.35 -14.48
N GLU A 133 -12.30 -40.45 -14.34
CA GLU A 133 -12.00 -39.25 -15.16
C GLU A 133 -11.01 -39.52 -16.29
N VAL A 134 -11.28 -38.97 -17.48
CA VAL A 134 -10.38 -38.98 -18.65
C VAL A 134 -9.62 -37.65 -18.74
N VAL A 135 -8.29 -37.72 -18.77
CA VAL A 135 -7.41 -36.53 -18.85
C VAL A 135 -7.16 -36.13 -20.30
N VAL A 136 -7.57 -34.91 -20.66
CA VAL A 136 -7.24 -34.28 -21.95
C VAL A 136 -6.13 -33.23 -21.74
N THR A 137 -4.96 -33.42 -22.37
CA THR A 137 -3.84 -32.47 -22.36
C THR A 137 -4.05 -31.37 -23.40
N ALA A 138 -4.66 -30.26 -22.99
CA ALA A 138 -4.70 -29.01 -23.77
C ALA A 138 -3.68 -28.00 -23.20
N THR A 139 -3.08 -27.18 -24.06
CA THR A 139 -2.17 -26.10 -23.65
C THR A 139 -2.93 -25.16 -22.69
N LYS A 140 -2.48 -25.07 -21.44
CA LYS A 140 -3.15 -24.27 -20.40
C LYS A 140 -3.07 -22.79 -20.72
N VAL A 141 -4.22 -22.15 -20.83
CA VAL A 141 -4.34 -20.70 -21.09
C VAL A 141 -3.89 -19.92 -19.84
N LYS A 142 -2.97 -18.96 -19.99
CA LYS A 142 -2.40 -18.20 -18.86
C LYS A 142 -3.41 -17.28 -18.20
N MET A 143 -4.21 -16.58 -18.98
CA MET A 143 -5.16 -15.56 -18.51
C MET A 143 -6.46 -15.63 -19.32
N VAL A 144 -7.59 -15.53 -18.63
CA VAL A 144 -8.92 -15.46 -19.23
C VAL A 144 -9.67 -14.32 -18.59
N MET A 145 -10.35 -13.51 -19.38
CA MET A 145 -11.34 -12.54 -18.89
C MET A 145 -12.69 -13.23 -18.78
N LYS A 146 -13.32 -13.14 -17.63
CA LYS A 146 -14.68 -13.62 -17.38
C LYS A 146 -15.51 -12.46 -16.85
N GLY A 147 -16.26 -11.78 -17.73
CA GLY A 147 -16.86 -10.49 -17.41
C GLY A 147 -15.76 -9.50 -17.00
N ASP A 148 -15.92 -8.88 -15.84
CA ASP A 148 -14.93 -7.94 -15.26
C ASP A 148 -13.83 -8.62 -14.44
N THR A 149 -13.91 -9.94 -14.25
CA THR A 149 -12.92 -10.71 -13.51
C THR A 149 -11.77 -11.16 -14.40
N ILE A 150 -10.55 -10.85 -13.99
CA ILE A 150 -9.35 -11.41 -14.59
C ILE A 150 -9.05 -12.73 -13.88
N VAL A 151 -8.93 -13.83 -14.63
CA VAL A 151 -8.59 -15.15 -14.08
C VAL A 151 -7.26 -15.60 -14.65
N TYR A 152 -6.26 -15.75 -13.81
CA TYR A 152 -4.97 -16.33 -14.15
C TYR A 152 -4.94 -17.79 -13.71
N ASN A 153 -4.50 -18.68 -14.60
CA ASN A 153 -4.32 -20.09 -14.29
C ASN A 153 -2.89 -20.30 -13.77
N ALA A 154 -2.72 -20.57 -12.48
CA ALA A 154 -1.41 -20.69 -11.85
C ALA A 154 -0.54 -21.79 -12.48
N ASP A 155 -1.12 -22.93 -12.84
CA ASP A 155 -0.41 -24.04 -13.51
C ASP A 155 0.05 -23.70 -14.93
N ALA A 156 -0.40 -22.58 -15.50
CA ALA A 156 0.04 -22.11 -16.79
C ALA A 156 1.32 -21.25 -16.72
N PHE A 157 1.80 -20.91 -15.52
CA PHE A 157 3.05 -20.20 -15.29
C PHE A 157 4.12 -21.20 -14.84
N ASN A 158 5.19 -21.21 -15.56
CA ASN A 158 6.30 -22.10 -15.25
C ASN A 158 7.16 -21.45 -14.16
N LEU A 159 6.98 -21.85 -12.93
CA LEU A 159 7.73 -21.34 -11.77
C LEU A 159 8.81 -22.34 -11.39
N ALA A 160 9.93 -21.81 -10.91
CA ALA A 160 10.93 -22.66 -10.29
C ALA A 160 10.27 -23.40 -9.12
N GLU A 161 10.56 -24.69 -9.01
CA GLU A 161 10.06 -25.46 -7.90
C GLU A 161 10.55 -24.87 -6.58
N GLY A 162 9.64 -24.79 -5.59
CA GLY A 162 9.89 -24.11 -4.34
C GLY A 162 9.68 -22.59 -4.33
N SER A 163 9.22 -22.02 -5.45
CA SER A 163 8.82 -20.64 -5.51
C SER A 163 7.63 -20.38 -4.59
N MET A 164 7.58 -19.20 -3.99
CA MET A 164 6.47 -18.71 -3.20
C MET A 164 5.49 -17.92 -4.06
N LEU A 165 4.41 -17.44 -3.46
CA LEU A 165 3.33 -16.74 -4.14
C LEU A 165 3.81 -15.45 -4.83
N ASP A 166 4.76 -14.73 -4.24
CA ASP A 166 5.40 -13.55 -4.82
C ASP A 166 5.96 -13.82 -6.23
N ALA A 167 6.65 -14.94 -6.41
CA ALA A 167 7.18 -15.35 -7.71
C ALA A 167 6.07 -15.66 -8.72
N LEU A 168 4.92 -16.13 -8.30
CA LEU A 168 3.76 -16.31 -9.19
C LEU A 168 3.19 -14.95 -9.59
N ILE A 169 2.91 -14.09 -8.62
CA ILE A 169 2.24 -12.80 -8.85
C ILE A 169 3.08 -11.88 -9.73
N SER A 170 4.39 -11.83 -9.52
CA SER A 170 5.29 -11.02 -10.37
C SER A 170 5.35 -11.49 -11.83
N ARG A 171 4.91 -12.71 -12.14
CA ARG A 171 4.80 -13.24 -13.51
C ARG A 171 3.44 -13.11 -14.16
N LEU A 172 2.44 -12.66 -13.42
CA LEU A 172 1.11 -12.46 -13.97
C LEU A 172 1.15 -11.30 -14.98
N PRO A 173 0.53 -11.42 -16.15
CA PRO A 173 0.43 -10.34 -17.13
C PRO A 173 -0.19 -9.08 -16.52
N ASN A 174 0.38 -7.91 -16.80
CA ASN A 174 -0.08 -6.59 -16.34
C ASN A 174 -0.12 -6.42 -14.81
N THR A 175 0.64 -7.24 -14.09
CA THR A 175 0.76 -7.15 -12.63
C THR A 175 2.12 -6.59 -12.27
N THR A 176 2.14 -5.62 -11.36
CA THR A 176 3.34 -5.07 -10.75
C THR A 176 3.29 -5.37 -9.25
N LEU A 177 4.36 -5.97 -8.73
CA LEU A 177 4.56 -6.23 -7.31
C LEU A 177 5.69 -5.32 -6.83
N THR A 178 5.39 -4.46 -5.84
CA THR A 178 6.40 -3.59 -5.23
C THR A 178 7.21 -4.34 -4.17
N LYS A 179 8.31 -3.75 -3.73
CA LYS A 179 9.16 -4.28 -2.62
C LYS A 179 8.41 -4.40 -1.30
N ASP A 180 7.45 -3.51 -1.09
CA ASP A 180 6.65 -3.48 0.13
C ASP A 180 5.49 -4.48 0.10
N GLY A 181 5.38 -5.24 -1.00
CA GLY A 181 4.34 -6.25 -1.20
C GLY A 181 3.03 -5.68 -1.75
N GLU A 182 3.03 -4.43 -2.18
CA GLU A 182 1.87 -3.84 -2.86
C GLU A 182 1.71 -4.43 -4.26
N ILE A 183 0.49 -4.74 -4.62
CA ILE A 183 0.14 -5.35 -5.90
C ILE A 183 -0.67 -4.36 -6.73
N TYR A 184 -0.28 -4.15 -7.97
CA TYR A 184 -1.03 -3.37 -8.95
C TYR A 184 -1.36 -4.26 -10.14
N VAL A 185 -2.60 -4.25 -10.58
CA VAL A 185 -3.05 -4.96 -11.79
C VAL A 185 -3.68 -3.96 -12.75
N ASN A 186 -3.17 -3.90 -13.97
CA ASN A 186 -3.51 -2.86 -14.95
C ASN A 186 -3.30 -1.43 -14.39
N GLY A 187 -2.31 -1.25 -13.51
CA GLY A 187 -2.03 0.01 -12.83
C GLY A 187 -3.02 0.40 -11.73
N LYS A 188 -4.06 -0.41 -11.45
CA LYS A 188 -4.99 -0.22 -10.32
C LYS A 188 -4.45 -0.97 -9.10
N TYR A 189 -4.40 -0.29 -7.96
CA TYR A 189 -3.93 -0.88 -6.69
C TYR A 189 -4.90 -1.96 -6.21
N VAL A 190 -4.37 -3.12 -5.83
CA VAL A 190 -5.11 -4.22 -5.20
C VAL A 190 -5.18 -3.95 -3.70
N GLN A 191 -6.37 -3.67 -3.21
CA GLN A 191 -6.60 -3.30 -1.81
C GLN A 191 -6.41 -4.47 -0.85
N SER A 192 -6.76 -5.68 -1.27
CA SER A 192 -6.65 -6.90 -0.44
C SER A 192 -6.19 -8.10 -1.24
N LEU A 193 -5.25 -8.87 -0.65
CA LEU A 193 -4.86 -10.18 -1.12
C LEU A 193 -5.63 -11.24 -0.31
N LEU A 194 -6.45 -12.02 -1.01
CA LEU A 194 -7.27 -13.05 -0.41
C LEU A 194 -6.71 -14.44 -0.70
N VAL A 195 -6.94 -15.38 0.21
CA VAL A 195 -6.71 -16.81 -0.03
C VAL A 195 -8.02 -17.55 0.14
N ASN A 196 -8.52 -18.16 -0.92
CA ASN A 196 -9.85 -18.78 -1.00
C ASN A 196 -10.98 -17.83 -0.55
N GLY A 197 -10.93 -16.57 -1.00
CA GLY A 197 -11.95 -15.56 -0.74
C GLY A 197 -11.88 -14.87 0.61
N GLN A 198 -10.82 -15.10 1.40
CA GLN A 198 -10.65 -14.51 2.72
C GLN A 198 -9.27 -13.91 2.88
N GLU A 199 -9.15 -12.80 3.57
CA GLU A 199 -7.87 -12.24 3.96
C GLU A 199 -7.10 -13.26 4.83
N PHE A 200 -5.83 -13.38 4.54
CA PHE A 200 -4.92 -14.22 5.28
C PHE A 200 -3.71 -13.36 5.65
N PHE A 201 -3.31 -13.33 6.93
CA PHE A 201 -2.37 -12.35 7.47
C PHE A 201 -2.87 -10.90 7.38
N ALA A 202 -4.03 -10.64 7.96
CA ALA A 202 -4.80 -9.39 8.03
C ALA A 202 -4.04 -8.11 7.64
N GLY A 203 -4.14 -7.72 6.37
CA GLY A 203 -3.56 -6.48 5.87
C GLY A 203 -2.04 -6.48 5.66
N ASN A 204 -1.36 -7.63 5.77
CA ASN A 204 0.04 -7.77 5.36
C ASN A 204 0.18 -8.77 4.20
N PRO A 205 -0.01 -8.33 2.95
CA PRO A 205 0.09 -9.20 1.78
C PRO A 205 1.50 -9.80 1.63
N LYS A 206 2.53 -9.12 2.10
CA LYS A 206 3.92 -9.58 2.04
C LYS A 206 4.13 -10.90 2.76
N LEU A 207 3.51 -11.09 3.92
CA LEU A 207 3.61 -12.35 4.66
C LEU A 207 2.99 -13.53 3.88
N ALA A 208 1.85 -13.32 3.23
CA ALA A 208 1.25 -14.33 2.37
C ALA A 208 2.11 -14.60 1.13
N LEU A 209 2.62 -13.52 0.50
CA LEU A 209 3.45 -13.59 -0.68
C LEU A 209 4.73 -14.41 -0.46
N GLU A 210 5.40 -14.20 0.65
CA GLU A 210 6.68 -14.84 0.97
C GLU A 210 6.54 -16.25 1.56
N ASN A 211 5.38 -16.61 2.12
CA ASN A 211 5.23 -17.86 2.84
C ASN A 211 4.25 -18.86 2.21
N LEU A 212 3.37 -18.44 1.32
CA LEU A 212 2.47 -19.37 0.62
C LEU A 212 3.17 -19.98 -0.59
N PRO A 213 3.39 -21.30 -0.63
CA PRO A 213 4.08 -21.94 -1.75
C PRO A 213 3.24 -21.87 -3.03
N SER A 214 3.84 -21.43 -4.14
CA SER A 214 3.14 -21.26 -5.43
C SER A 214 2.52 -22.55 -5.97
N TYR A 215 3.12 -23.71 -5.70
CA TYR A 215 2.58 -25.01 -6.15
C TYR A 215 1.22 -25.38 -5.56
N THR A 216 0.83 -24.72 -4.46
CA THR A 216 -0.49 -24.92 -3.82
C THR A 216 -1.60 -24.16 -4.55
N VAL A 217 -1.24 -23.20 -5.41
CA VAL A 217 -2.18 -22.31 -6.09
C VAL A 217 -2.74 -22.97 -7.35
N ASN A 218 -4.06 -22.91 -7.53
CA ASN A 218 -4.76 -23.32 -8.74
C ASN A 218 -4.97 -22.12 -9.70
N LYS A 219 -5.61 -21.06 -9.18
CA LYS A 219 -5.96 -19.86 -9.93
C LYS A 219 -5.74 -18.61 -9.10
N VAL A 220 -5.50 -17.50 -9.78
CA VAL A 220 -5.54 -16.16 -9.18
C VAL A 220 -6.62 -15.37 -9.89
N LYS A 221 -7.59 -14.84 -9.14
CA LYS A 221 -8.67 -14.02 -9.66
C LYS A 221 -8.48 -12.58 -9.22
N VAL A 222 -8.76 -11.62 -10.10
CA VAL A 222 -8.74 -10.19 -9.76
C VAL A 222 -10.07 -9.58 -10.17
N TYR A 223 -10.74 -8.97 -9.23
CA TYR A 223 -12.11 -8.45 -9.43
C TYR A 223 -12.46 -7.38 -8.39
N ASP A 224 -13.52 -6.62 -8.66
CA ASP A 224 -14.12 -5.72 -7.69
C ASP A 224 -15.06 -6.53 -6.79
N GLN A 225 -14.68 -6.73 -5.52
CA GLN A 225 -15.48 -7.44 -4.52
C GLN A 225 -16.50 -6.47 -3.89
N GLU A 226 -17.75 -6.89 -3.80
CA GLU A 226 -18.79 -6.15 -3.10
C GLU A 226 -18.48 -6.04 -1.60
N GLY A 227 -18.61 -4.83 -1.08
CA GLY A 227 -18.49 -4.58 0.35
C GLY A 227 -19.70 -5.08 1.14
N THR A 228 -19.64 -4.95 2.46
CA THR A 228 -20.67 -5.44 3.37
C THR A 228 -22.00 -4.71 3.17
N ALA A 229 -21.96 -3.40 2.90
CA ALA A 229 -23.17 -2.62 2.67
C ALA A 229 -23.88 -3.04 1.37
N SER A 230 -23.11 -3.24 0.28
CA SER A 230 -23.69 -3.74 -0.98
C SER A 230 -24.31 -5.12 -0.84
N ARG A 231 -23.67 -6.05 -0.14
CA ARG A 231 -24.24 -7.37 0.13
C ARG A 231 -25.51 -7.30 0.98
N MET A 232 -25.54 -6.45 2.00
CA MET A 232 -26.70 -6.27 2.89
C MET A 232 -27.88 -5.67 2.15
N MET A 233 -27.65 -4.72 1.25
CA MET A 233 -28.69 -4.02 0.50
C MET A 233 -29.07 -4.76 -0.79
N GLY A 234 -28.26 -5.72 -1.26
CA GLY A 234 -28.45 -6.43 -2.53
C GLY A 234 -28.26 -5.55 -3.77
N GLN A 235 -27.57 -4.41 -3.62
CA GLN A 235 -27.25 -3.46 -4.68
C GLN A 235 -25.93 -2.77 -4.41
N ASP A 236 -25.31 -2.19 -5.44
CA ASP A 236 -24.05 -1.49 -5.30
C ASP A 236 -24.22 -0.23 -4.42
N MET A 237 -23.50 -0.18 -3.32
CA MET A 237 -23.50 0.93 -2.37
C MET A 237 -22.20 1.75 -2.45
N GLY A 238 -21.40 1.56 -3.51
CA GLY A 238 -20.12 2.24 -3.71
C GLY A 238 -19.00 1.76 -2.77
N ASP A 239 -19.17 0.60 -2.12
CA ASP A 239 -18.19 0.02 -1.18
C ASP A 239 -17.39 -1.15 -1.78
N LYS A 240 -17.31 -1.22 -3.12
CA LYS A 240 -16.49 -2.23 -3.82
C LYS A 240 -15.00 -2.05 -3.56
N SER A 241 -14.32 -3.17 -3.39
CA SER A 241 -12.87 -3.25 -3.20
C SER A 241 -12.23 -4.06 -4.33
N TYR A 242 -11.19 -3.52 -4.97
CA TYR A 242 -10.43 -4.25 -5.98
C TYR A 242 -9.49 -5.25 -5.30
N VAL A 243 -9.76 -6.54 -5.47
CA VAL A 243 -9.09 -7.60 -4.73
C VAL A 243 -8.39 -8.60 -5.65
N MET A 244 -7.34 -9.25 -5.13
CA MET A 244 -6.71 -10.41 -5.74
C MET A 244 -6.97 -11.64 -4.88
N ASP A 245 -7.65 -12.63 -5.41
CA ASP A 245 -8.03 -13.85 -4.70
C ASP A 245 -7.25 -15.06 -5.23
N VAL A 246 -6.40 -15.60 -4.37
CA VAL A 246 -5.58 -16.79 -4.62
C VAL A 246 -6.38 -18.03 -4.26
N ARG A 247 -6.81 -18.79 -5.26
CA ARG A 247 -7.53 -20.05 -5.08
C ARG A 247 -6.55 -21.20 -5.02
N LEU A 248 -6.59 -21.96 -3.92
CA LEU A 248 -5.75 -23.14 -3.73
C LEU A 248 -6.31 -24.35 -4.48
N LYS A 249 -5.43 -25.29 -4.82
CA LYS A 249 -5.84 -26.61 -5.34
C LYS A 249 -6.62 -27.37 -4.27
N LYS A 250 -7.55 -28.23 -4.69
CA LYS A 250 -8.46 -28.97 -3.78
C LYS A 250 -7.70 -29.74 -2.71
N GLU A 251 -6.57 -30.34 -3.05
CA GLU A 251 -5.72 -31.11 -2.14
C GLU A 251 -5.04 -30.25 -1.06
N TYR A 252 -4.96 -28.92 -1.26
CA TYR A 252 -4.41 -27.98 -0.28
C TYR A 252 -5.48 -27.08 0.36
N ALA A 253 -6.73 -27.22 -0.04
CA ALA A 253 -7.83 -26.40 0.49
C ALA A 253 -8.37 -26.92 1.83
N VAL A 254 -8.19 -28.21 2.13
CA VAL A 254 -8.61 -28.89 3.38
C VAL A 254 -7.50 -29.80 3.87
N GLY A 255 -7.07 -29.65 5.11
CA GLY A 255 -6.02 -30.48 5.72
C GLY A 255 -4.87 -29.68 6.29
N TYR A 256 -3.69 -30.29 6.30
CA TYR A 256 -2.46 -29.69 6.77
C TYR A 256 -1.44 -29.68 5.65
N MET A 257 -0.77 -28.54 5.47
CA MET A 257 0.38 -28.44 4.58
C MET A 257 1.50 -27.67 5.25
N GLY A 258 2.72 -27.89 4.78
CA GLY A 258 3.85 -27.13 5.27
C GLY A 258 5.11 -27.34 4.44
N ASN A 259 6.06 -26.47 4.71
CA ASN A 259 7.35 -26.44 4.05
C ASN A 259 8.43 -26.10 5.09
N ILE A 260 9.50 -26.86 5.09
CA ILE A 260 10.72 -26.60 5.87
C ILE A 260 11.85 -26.42 4.90
N GLU A 261 12.55 -25.30 5.00
CA GLU A 261 13.62 -24.96 4.09
C GLU A 261 14.86 -24.54 4.89
N ALA A 262 16.03 -25.08 4.53
CA ALA A 262 17.31 -24.70 5.09
C ALA A 262 18.35 -24.55 3.99
N GLY A 263 19.12 -23.47 4.02
CA GLY A 263 20.14 -23.16 3.05
C GLY A 263 21.39 -22.58 3.67
N ALA A 264 22.54 -22.93 3.13
CA ALA A 264 23.85 -22.37 3.45
C ALA A 264 24.63 -22.05 2.19
N GLY A 265 25.36 -20.95 2.20
CA GLY A 265 26.07 -20.45 1.05
C GLY A 265 27.43 -19.84 1.37
N THR A 266 28.10 -19.44 0.29
CA THR A 266 29.36 -18.68 0.38
C THR A 266 29.15 -17.35 1.10
N LYS A 267 30.24 -16.69 1.54
CA LYS A 267 30.19 -15.41 2.26
C LYS A 267 29.32 -15.45 3.52
N LYS A 268 29.22 -16.61 4.18
CA LYS A 268 28.42 -16.83 5.39
C LYS A 268 26.92 -16.53 5.21
N ARG A 269 26.39 -16.72 4.00
CA ARG A 269 24.95 -16.55 3.76
C ARG A 269 24.20 -17.78 4.23
N TYR A 270 23.04 -17.57 4.86
CA TYR A 270 22.18 -18.64 5.34
C TYR A 270 20.71 -18.24 5.31
N GLN A 271 19.86 -19.26 5.27
CA GLN A 271 18.41 -19.15 5.33
C GLN A 271 17.84 -20.36 6.04
N ALA A 272 16.87 -20.14 6.93
CA ALA A 272 16.03 -21.19 7.49
C ALA A 272 14.58 -20.70 7.49
N ARG A 273 13.66 -21.50 6.92
CA ARG A 273 12.24 -21.19 6.87
C ARG A 273 11.42 -22.38 7.32
N LEU A 274 10.38 -22.10 8.04
CA LEU A 274 9.32 -23.03 8.38
C LEU A 274 8.00 -22.35 8.09
N PHE A 275 7.13 -23.03 7.38
CA PHE A 275 5.76 -22.62 7.15
C PHE A 275 4.86 -23.81 7.36
N GLY A 276 3.76 -23.61 8.10
CA GLY A 276 2.73 -24.62 8.33
C GLY A 276 1.36 -24.00 8.28
N MET A 277 0.39 -24.69 7.67
CA MET A 277 -0.98 -24.22 7.53
C MET A 277 -1.97 -25.38 7.74
N LYS A 278 -3.05 -25.09 8.47
CA LYS A 278 -4.22 -25.93 8.64
C LYS A 278 -5.42 -25.24 8.02
N PHE A 279 -6.15 -25.93 7.17
CA PHE A 279 -7.44 -25.52 6.65
C PHE A 279 -8.55 -26.45 7.11
N SER A 280 -9.65 -25.88 7.54
CA SER A 280 -10.91 -26.59 7.76
C SER A 280 -12.08 -25.66 7.36
N GLU A 281 -13.29 -26.21 7.32
CA GLU A 281 -14.50 -25.43 7.04
C GLU A 281 -14.77 -24.35 8.09
N LYS A 282 -14.32 -24.56 9.34
CA LYS A 282 -14.62 -23.67 10.47
C LYS A 282 -13.47 -22.76 10.86
N GLU A 283 -12.24 -23.13 10.52
CA GLU A 283 -11.07 -22.42 10.98
C GLU A 283 -9.87 -22.58 10.05
N ARG A 284 -8.98 -21.60 10.05
CA ARG A 284 -7.67 -21.62 9.40
C ARG A 284 -6.60 -21.21 10.39
N LEU A 285 -5.50 -21.90 10.39
CA LEU A 285 -4.34 -21.60 11.22
C LEU A 285 -3.11 -21.62 10.32
N GLY A 286 -2.33 -20.55 10.34
CA GLY A 286 -1.03 -20.46 9.70
C GLY A 286 0.04 -20.14 10.73
N ALA A 287 1.23 -20.72 10.59
CA ALA A 287 2.39 -20.36 11.38
C ALA A 287 3.64 -20.38 10.52
N PHE A 288 4.54 -19.44 10.77
CA PHE A 288 5.79 -19.36 10.03
C PHE A 288 6.95 -18.86 10.88
N VAL A 289 8.14 -19.28 10.50
CA VAL A 289 9.42 -18.77 10.99
C VAL A 289 10.33 -18.54 9.78
N ASN A 290 11.00 -17.40 9.72
CA ASN A 290 11.98 -17.06 8.70
C ASN A 290 13.22 -16.44 9.35
N ILE A 291 14.36 -17.06 9.16
CA ILE A 291 15.65 -16.59 9.68
C ILE A 291 16.62 -16.53 8.51
N ASN A 292 17.15 -15.36 8.20
CA ASN A 292 18.08 -15.20 7.09
C ASN A 292 18.99 -13.97 7.27
N ASN A 293 20.07 -13.94 6.49
CA ASN A 293 20.93 -12.78 6.30
C ASN A 293 21.07 -12.43 4.79
N LEU A 294 19.98 -12.59 4.06
CA LEU A 294 19.89 -12.38 2.61
C LEU A 294 19.19 -11.08 2.25
N ASN A 295 18.92 -10.20 3.23
CA ASN A 295 18.05 -9.01 3.04
C ASN A 295 16.74 -9.46 2.38
N ASP A 296 15.79 -9.98 3.15
CA ASP A 296 14.57 -10.70 2.67
C ASP A 296 13.86 -10.15 1.41
N ASN A 297 13.97 -8.85 1.21
CA ASN A 297 13.34 -8.15 0.08
C ASN A 297 14.18 -8.19 -1.21
N GLN A 298 15.34 -8.82 -1.20
CA GLN A 298 16.32 -8.73 -2.28
C GLN A 298 16.64 -10.07 -2.92
N ARG A 299 15.76 -11.01 -2.80
CA ARG A 299 15.81 -12.13 -3.72
C ARG A 299 15.74 -11.57 -5.12
N ALA A 300 16.77 -11.79 -5.92
CA ALA A 300 16.67 -11.61 -7.34
C ALA A 300 15.38 -12.29 -7.76
N ALA A 301 14.34 -11.48 -8.00
CA ALA A 301 13.08 -12.02 -8.45
C ALA A 301 13.38 -12.75 -9.74
N LEU A 302 13.03 -14.01 -9.82
CA LEU A 302 13.17 -14.82 -11.02
C LEU A 302 12.35 -14.28 -12.20
N SER A 303 11.65 -13.17 -11.99
CA SER A 303 10.84 -12.43 -12.97
C SER A 303 11.62 -11.47 -13.86
N GLY A 304 12.91 -11.22 -13.59
CA GLY A 304 13.70 -10.22 -14.33
C GLY A 304 13.30 -8.77 -14.13
N GLU A 305 12.54 -8.49 -13.10
CA GLU A 305 12.15 -7.11 -12.75
C GLU A 305 13.08 -6.47 -11.73
N TRP A 306 14.10 -7.20 -11.31
CA TRP A 306 15.10 -6.70 -10.40
C TRP A 306 15.93 -5.58 -11.05
N SER A 307 16.11 -4.48 -10.33
CA SER A 307 16.89 -3.31 -10.76
C SER A 307 18.04 -3.06 -9.80
N PRO A 308 19.21 -2.55 -10.21
CA PRO A 308 20.26 -2.09 -9.30
C PRO A 308 19.77 -1.07 -8.29
N GLN A 309 18.76 -0.28 -8.63
CA GLN A 309 18.10 0.67 -7.72
C GLN A 309 17.29 -0.06 -6.62
N ASP A 310 16.98 -1.33 -6.84
CA ASP A 310 16.25 -2.19 -5.92
C ASP A 310 17.14 -2.88 -4.89
N VAL A 311 18.42 -2.63 -4.92
CA VAL A 311 19.35 -3.11 -3.90
C VAL A 311 19.00 -2.48 -2.54
N GLY A 312 18.64 -3.30 -1.58
CA GLY A 312 18.33 -2.82 -0.23
C GLY A 312 19.57 -2.25 0.45
N ASN A 313 19.32 -1.32 1.35
CA ASN A 313 20.36 -0.66 2.09
C ASN A 313 20.94 -1.60 3.15
N GLY A 314 22.25 -1.72 3.17
CA GLY A 314 22.97 -2.38 4.22
C GLY A 314 22.94 -3.92 4.15
N LEU A 315 23.49 -4.51 5.20
CA LEU A 315 23.43 -5.95 5.45
C LEU A 315 22.42 -6.18 6.57
N LEU A 316 21.33 -6.87 6.26
CA LEU A 316 20.27 -7.17 7.22
C LEU A 316 20.31 -8.65 7.62
N THR A 317 20.23 -8.90 8.92
CA THR A 317 19.95 -10.21 9.49
C THR A 317 18.58 -10.14 10.12
N THR A 318 17.63 -10.94 9.61
CA THR A 318 16.24 -10.92 10.05
C THR A 318 15.84 -12.27 10.65
N LYS A 319 15.12 -12.21 11.77
CA LYS A 319 14.43 -13.34 12.39
C LYS A 319 12.98 -12.93 12.55
N THR A 320 12.06 -13.64 11.89
CA THR A 320 10.63 -13.35 11.96
C THR A 320 9.89 -14.63 12.35
N ALA A 321 8.92 -14.51 13.24
CA ALA A 321 7.99 -15.57 13.58
C ALA A 321 6.58 -14.98 13.64
N GLY A 322 5.59 -15.75 13.14
CA GLY A 322 4.22 -15.29 13.15
C GLY A 322 3.21 -16.42 13.19
N VAL A 323 2.03 -16.08 13.69
CA VAL A 323 0.85 -16.96 13.77
C VAL A 323 -0.37 -16.19 13.32
N SER A 324 -1.12 -16.77 12.39
CA SER A 324 -2.42 -16.27 11.91
C SER A 324 -3.49 -17.29 12.22
N TYR A 325 -4.61 -16.84 12.79
CA TYR A 325 -5.76 -17.67 13.08
C TYR A 325 -7.05 -17.00 12.63
N ILE A 326 -7.89 -17.71 11.89
CA ILE A 326 -9.22 -17.26 11.48
C ILE A 326 -10.24 -18.32 11.91
N ARG A 327 -11.35 -17.87 12.49
CA ARG A 327 -12.51 -18.68 12.83
C ARG A 327 -13.78 -18.10 12.25
N PHE A 328 -14.51 -18.90 11.48
CA PHE A 328 -15.82 -18.53 10.93
C PHE A 328 -16.90 -18.69 11.99
N LEU A 329 -17.81 -17.69 12.05
CA LEU A 329 -18.85 -17.55 13.08
C LEU A 329 -20.24 -17.84 12.49
N GLY A 330 -20.46 -19.07 12.03
CA GLY A 330 -21.74 -19.52 11.51
C GLY A 330 -21.91 -19.40 9.99
N ASN A 331 -21.39 -18.34 9.36
CA ASN A 331 -21.34 -18.19 7.92
C ASN A 331 -19.92 -17.77 7.48
N MET A 332 -19.64 -17.84 6.17
CA MET A 332 -18.31 -17.50 5.65
C MET A 332 -18.02 -16.00 5.64
N PHE A 333 -18.99 -15.14 5.86
CA PHE A 333 -18.87 -13.69 5.89
C PHE A 333 -18.78 -13.14 7.32
N SER A 334 -18.99 -13.97 8.34
CA SER A 334 -18.79 -13.62 9.75
C SER A 334 -17.61 -14.38 10.30
N TRP A 335 -16.59 -13.66 10.75
CA TRP A 335 -15.37 -14.29 11.20
C TRP A 335 -14.61 -13.44 12.22
N PHE A 336 -13.82 -14.12 13.02
CA PHE A 336 -12.79 -13.53 13.87
C PHE A 336 -11.42 -13.92 13.35
N SER A 337 -10.50 -12.97 13.26
CA SER A 337 -9.09 -13.29 12.98
C SER A 337 -8.15 -12.60 13.93
N THR A 338 -7.00 -13.22 14.15
CA THR A 338 -5.87 -12.65 14.86
C THR A 338 -4.58 -13.02 14.15
N ASP A 339 -3.72 -12.03 13.92
CA ASP A 339 -2.43 -12.17 13.30
C ASP A 339 -1.37 -11.56 14.21
N ASN A 340 -0.41 -12.38 14.63
CA ASN A 340 0.63 -11.99 15.55
C ASN A 340 1.98 -12.22 14.90
N THR A 341 2.84 -11.21 14.89
CA THR A 341 4.15 -11.27 14.28
C THR A 341 5.19 -10.63 15.20
N TRP A 342 6.31 -11.29 15.33
CA TRP A 342 7.52 -10.76 15.92
C TRP A 342 8.63 -10.75 14.88
N THR A 343 9.36 -9.64 14.79
CA THR A 343 10.51 -9.49 13.90
C THR A 343 11.67 -8.86 14.65
N HIS A 344 12.81 -9.56 14.65
CA HIS A 344 14.09 -9.04 15.11
C HIS A 344 14.99 -8.76 13.90
N THR A 345 15.53 -7.56 13.80
CA THR A 345 16.42 -7.15 12.70
C THR A 345 17.70 -6.55 13.24
N ASN A 346 18.84 -7.11 12.83
CA ASN A 346 20.14 -6.44 12.95
C ASN A 346 20.51 -5.86 11.59
N ALA A 347 20.90 -4.59 11.56
CA ALA A 347 21.28 -3.88 10.36
C ALA A 347 22.69 -3.29 10.49
N ASP A 348 23.51 -3.47 9.44
CA ASP A 348 24.79 -2.79 9.23
C ASP A 348 24.67 -2.01 7.92
N ILE A 349 24.50 -0.69 8.03
CA ILE A 349 24.26 0.21 6.92
C ILE A 349 25.44 1.14 6.76
N GLN A 350 26.13 1.04 5.64
CA GLN A 350 27.22 1.93 5.28
C GLN A 350 26.83 2.66 3.98
N SER A 351 27.06 3.95 3.94
CA SER A 351 26.82 4.75 2.74
C SER A 351 27.90 5.81 2.55
N ALA A 352 28.18 6.09 1.29
CA ALA A 352 28.96 7.24 0.87
C ALA A 352 28.12 8.08 -0.08
N THR A 353 27.95 9.35 0.22
CA THR A 353 27.08 10.24 -0.55
C THR A 353 27.90 11.43 -1.07
N ASN A 354 27.79 11.70 -2.36
CA ASN A 354 28.24 12.92 -3.00
C ASN A 354 27.01 13.71 -3.44
N SER A 355 26.86 14.94 -2.98
CA SER A 355 25.78 15.82 -3.40
C SER A 355 26.30 17.14 -3.93
N GLN A 356 25.59 17.67 -4.91
CA GLN A 356 25.83 19.00 -5.47
C GLN A 356 24.51 19.77 -5.40
N THR A 357 24.52 20.90 -4.74
CA THR A 357 23.38 21.81 -4.65
C THR A 357 23.57 22.93 -5.67
N PHE A 358 22.60 23.06 -6.58
CA PHE A 358 22.62 24.11 -7.61
C PHE A 358 22.21 25.44 -7.01
N LEU A 359 23.15 26.39 -6.96
CA LEU A 359 22.95 27.72 -6.40
C LEU A 359 23.25 28.79 -7.44
N THR A 360 22.55 29.92 -7.35
CA THR A 360 22.88 31.08 -8.19
C THR A 360 24.24 31.66 -7.75
N GLY A 361 25.23 31.62 -8.63
CA GLY A 361 26.57 32.16 -8.34
C GLY A 361 27.60 31.15 -7.86
N GLY A 362 27.42 29.89 -8.20
CA GLY A 362 28.32 28.74 -7.97
C GLY A 362 27.76 27.69 -7.00
N ASP A 363 28.00 26.43 -7.30
CA ASP A 363 27.41 25.30 -6.63
C ASP A 363 28.11 24.97 -5.29
N ALA A 364 27.35 24.33 -4.40
CA ALA A 364 27.87 23.75 -3.17
C ALA A 364 27.97 22.23 -3.29
N TYR A 365 29.03 21.66 -2.82
CA TYR A 365 29.31 20.24 -2.84
C TYR A 365 29.42 19.71 -1.43
N GLN A 366 28.88 18.53 -1.21
CA GLN A 366 28.96 17.83 0.06
C GLN A 366 29.29 16.35 -0.17
N LYS A 367 30.33 15.87 0.49
CA LYS A 367 30.70 14.46 0.55
C LYS A 367 30.45 13.96 1.96
N SER A 368 29.68 12.88 2.11
CA SER A 368 29.48 12.26 3.42
C SER A 368 29.73 10.76 3.38
N ARG A 369 30.22 10.22 4.49
CA ARG A 369 30.32 8.79 4.76
C ARG A 369 29.59 8.50 6.04
N ASN A 370 28.61 7.62 5.98
CA ASN A 370 27.80 7.23 7.12
C ASN A 370 27.92 5.72 7.37
N CYS A 371 28.07 5.36 8.64
CA CYS A 371 27.98 3.98 9.13
C CYS A 371 26.95 3.96 10.26
N PHE A 372 25.95 3.09 10.14
CA PHE A 372 24.90 2.94 11.13
C PHE A 372 24.60 1.46 11.39
N MET A 373 24.85 1.02 12.62
CA MET A 373 24.52 -0.31 13.11
C MET A 373 23.31 -0.22 14.02
N SER A 374 22.31 -1.05 13.81
CA SER A 374 21.14 -1.06 14.67
C SER A 374 20.59 -2.45 14.91
N SER A 375 19.94 -2.62 16.06
CA SER A 375 19.14 -3.78 16.42
C SER A 375 17.73 -3.32 16.75
N SER A 376 16.73 -3.99 16.22
CA SER A 376 15.33 -3.67 16.49
C SER A 376 14.50 -4.92 16.71
N ASP A 377 13.54 -4.81 17.64
CA ASP A 377 12.49 -5.79 17.91
C ASP A 377 11.14 -5.15 17.65
N ASN A 378 10.36 -5.76 16.77
CA ASN A 378 9.01 -5.30 16.42
C ASN A 378 7.99 -6.39 16.74
N TRP A 379 7.03 -6.08 17.59
CA TRP A 379 5.88 -6.91 17.92
C TRP A 379 4.63 -6.27 17.34
N GLN A 380 3.87 -7.04 16.59
CA GLN A 380 2.64 -6.56 15.95
C GLN A 380 1.53 -7.58 16.12
N THR A 381 0.33 -7.12 16.50
CA THR A 381 -0.89 -7.91 16.50
C THR A 381 -2.00 -7.17 15.78
N ASN A 382 -2.67 -7.86 14.86
CA ASN A 382 -3.84 -7.37 14.15
C ASN A 382 -5.00 -8.32 14.47
N ASN A 383 -6.09 -7.79 14.98
CA ASN A 383 -7.27 -8.55 15.31
C ASN A 383 -8.45 -7.95 14.56
N SER A 384 -9.30 -8.80 14.01
CA SER A 384 -10.51 -8.35 13.35
C SER A 384 -11.70 -9.23 13.69
N LEU A 385 -12.84 -8.61 13.83
CA LEU A 385 -14.13 -9.24 14.02
C LEU A 385 -15.11 -8.65 13.02
N LEU A 386 -15.54 -9.49 12.10
CA LEU A 386 -16.59 -9.16 11.14
C LEU A 386 -17.83 -10.00 11.48
N ILE A 387 -18.96 -9.34 11.60
CA ILE A 387 -20.26 -9.97 11.72
C ILE A 387 -21.12 -9.44 10.58
N ASP A 388 -21.56 -10.33 9.70
CA ASP A 388 -22.38 -10.00 8.54
C ASP A 388 -23.76 -10.64 8.68
N GLY A 389 -24.75 -9.81 8.91
CA GLY A 389 -26.16 -10.19 9.06
C GLY A 389 -27.05 -9.38 8.14
N ASP A 390 -28.29 -9.83 7.96
CA ASP A 390 -29.23 -9.24 7.01
C ASP A 390 -29.72 -7.84 7.41
N VAL A 391 -29.71 -7.53 8.71
CA VAL A 391 -30.20 -6.26 9.27
C VAL A 391 -29.07 -5.44 9.87
N TYR A 392 -28.06 -6.10 10.41
CA TYR A 392 -26.94 -5.49 11.10
C TYR A 392 -25.64 -6.14 10.67
N SER A 393 -24.66 -5.34 10.32
CA SER A 393 -23.30 -5.79 10.11
C SER A 393 -22.31 -4.90 10.86
N THR A 394 -21.22 -5.50 11.31
CA THR A 394 -20.16 -4.75 11.97
C THR A 394 -18.80 -5.28 11.62
N THR A 395 -17.88 -4.36 11.48
CA THR A 395 -16.46 -4.63 11.27
C THR A 395 -15.65 -3.92 12.35
N ASN A 396 -14.81 -4.68 13.04
CA ASN A 396 -13.96 -4.17 14.11
C ASN A 396 -12.52 -4.56 13.82
N PHE A 397 -11.61 -3.61 13.92
CA PHE A 397 -10.17 -3.83 13.80
C PHE A 397 -9.47 -3.31 15.04
N LEU A 398 -8.64 -4.15 15.64
CA LEU A 398 -7.73 -3.78 16.72
C LEU A 398 -6.29 -4.09 16.26
N ARG A 399 -5.47 -3.06 16.20
CA ARG A 399 -4.05 -3.20 15.87
C ARG A 399 -3.21 -2.64 16.99
N LEU A 400 -2.21 -3.42 17.40
CA LEU A 400 -1.18 -3.01 18.35
C LEU A 400 0.18 -3.26 17.73
N SER A 401 1.11 -2.32 17.91
CA SER A 401 2.49 -2.48 17.49
C SER A 401 3.43 -1.90 18.55
N TYR A 402 4.50 -2.59 18.84
CA TYR A 402 5.58 -2.12 19.71
C TYR A 402 6.92 -2.37 19.04
N LEU A 403 7.64 -1.29 18.77
CA LEU A 403 8.96 -1.31 18.16
C LEU A 403 9.98 -0.73 19.13
N ARG A 404 10.97 -1.54 19.50
CA ARG A 404 12.17 -1.07 20.19
C ARG A 404 13.35 -1.05 19.23
N ARG A 405 14.13 0.00 19.24
CA ARG A 405 15.31 0.14 18.39
C ARG A 405 16.48 0.71 19.19
N ASN A 406 17.66 0.08 19.03
CA ASN A 406 18.94 0.59 19.49
C ASN A 406 19.85 0.78 18.27
N GLY A 407 20.63 1.85 18.22
CA GLY A 407 21.51 2.13 17.10
C GLY A 407 22.75 2.88 17.49
N LEU A 408 23.84 2.63 16.78
CA LEU A 408 25.10 3.35 16.85
C LEU A 408 25.45 3.84 15.45
N GLY A 409 25.79 5.11 15.32
CA GLY A 409 26.14 5.71 14.05
C GLY A 409 27.38 6.56 14.11
N SER A 410 28.04 6.69 12.96
CA SER A 410 29.10 7.67 12.73
C SER A 410 28.91 8.28 11.35
N ASP A 411 29.15 9.56 11.23
CA ASP A 411 29.08 10.31 9.98
C ASP A 411 30.29 11.23 9.84
N GLU A 412 30.87 11.28 8.66
CA GLU A 412 31.89 12.23 8.25
C GLU A 412 31.35 13.02 7.07
N THR A 413 31.27 14.32 7.20
CA THR A 413 30.76 15.22 6.16
C THR A 413 31.78 16.30 5.84
N GLU A 414 32.11 16.45 4.55
CA GLU A 414 32.94 17.53 4.02
C GLU A 414 32.10 18.40 3.10
N THR A 415 32.10 19.69 3.33
CA THR A 415 31.42 20.69 2.49
C THR A 415 32.46 21.51 1.75
N SER A 416 32.29 21.69 0.44
CA SER A 416 33.19 22.47 -0.42
C SER A 416 32.39 23.35 -1.38
N ASP A 417 33.03 24.37 -1.91
CA ASP A 417 32.58 25.05 -3.14
C ASP A 417 33.31 24.42 -4.37
N GLU A 418 33.22 25.05 -5.51
CA GLU A 418 33.82 24.57 -6.77
C GLU A 418 35.34 24.47 -6.71
N THR A 419 35.99 25.19 -5.79
CA THR A 419 37.47 25.41 -5.77
C THR A 419 38.14 24.82 -4.56
N SER A 420 37.49 24.81 -3.39
CA SER A 420 38.12 24.46 -2.12
C SER A 420 37.18 23.91 -1.06
N PRO A 421 37.69 23.06 -0.14
CA PRO A 421 36.93 22.61 1.02
C PRO A 421 36.67 23.78 1.99
N ILE A 422 35.45 23.90 2.49
CA ILE A 422 35.02 24.95 3.44
C ILE A 422 35.12 24.42 4.87
N ASN A 423 34.56 23.25 5.13
CA ASN A 423 34.56 22.62 6.45
C ASN A 423 34.50 21.11 6.41
N ARG A 424 34.78 20.46 7.54
CA ARG A 424 34.63 19.03 7.77
C ARG A 424 34.00 18.82 9.13
N MET A 425 32.94 17.97 9.16
CA MET A 425 32.23 17.55 10.37
C MET A 425 32.38 16.05 10.60
N LEU A 426 32.78 15.71 11.81
CA LEU A 426 32.77 14.32 12.30
C LEU A 426 31.61 14.18 13.31
N SER A 427 30.73 13.26 13.09
CA SER A 427 29.60 12.99 13.99
C SER A 427 29.60 11.54 14.45
N ALA A 428 29.20 11.33 15.71
CA ALA A 428 28.88 10.02 16.24
C ALA A 428 27.57 10.10 17.00
N ASN A 429 26.74 9.06 16.90
CA ASN A 429 25.47 9.02 17.57
C ASN A 429 25.16 7.66 18.19
N SER A 430 24.44 7.68 19.31
CA SER A 430 23.84 6.52 19.97
C SER A 430 22.37 6.79 20.16
N LEU A 431 21.53 5.86 19.76
CA LEU A 431 20.07 5.99 19.74
C LEU A 431 19.41 4.84 20.48
N LYS A 432 18.46 5.17 21.37
CA LYS A 432 17.43 4.24 21.85
C LYS A 432 16.07 4.83 21.55
N SER A 433 15.15 4.02 21.04
CA SER A 433 13.80 4.47 20.70
C SER A 433 12.80 3.36 20.95
N ASP A 434 11.69 3.70 21.59
CA ASP A 434 10.54 2.83 21.82
C ASP A 434 9.33 3.50 21.17
N ASN A 435 8.66 2.80 20.24
CA ASN A 435 7.45 3.26 19.58
C ASN A 435 6.29 2.31 19.88
N PHE A 436 5.20 2.84 20.36
CA PHE A 436 3.95 2.12 20.61
C PHE A 436 2.83 2.70 19.75
N ASP A 437 2.18 1.84 18.96
CA ASP A 437 1.02 2.19 18.15
C ASP A 437 -0.19 1.38 18.60
N PHE A 438 -1.31 2.05 18.76
CA PHE A 438 -2.62 1.49 19.02
C PHE A 438 -3.61 2.02 17.99
N SER A 439 -4.41 1.15 17.37
CA SER A 439 -5.52 1.55 16.50
C SER A 439 -6.72 0.65 16.77
N LEU A 440 -7.85 1.27 17.08
CA LEU A 440 -9.16 0.64 17.19
C LEU A 440 -10.10 1.29 16.18
N GLU A 441 -10.64 0.50 15.27
CA GLU A 441 -11.60 0.96 14.27
C GLU A 441 -12.87 0.12 14.38
N HIS A 442 -14.00 0.78 14.49
CA HIS A 442 -15.33 0.17 14.52
C HIS A 442 -16.16 0.80 13.41
N SER A 443 -16.83 -0.03 12.61
CA SER A 443 -17.79 0.38 11.60
C SER A 443 -18.99 -0.53 11.65
N SER A 444 -20.18 0.04 11.61
CA SER A 444 -21.45 -0.70 11.62
C SER A 444 -22.41 -0.14 10.60
N ASN A 445 -23.14 -1.04 9.96
CA ASN A 445 -24.26 -0.76 9.09
C ASN A 445 -25.53 -1.35 9.71
N TYR A 446 -26.57 -0.56 9.74
CA TYR A 446 -27.89 -0.98 10.21
C TYR A 446 -28.92 -0.68 9.13
N ARG A 447 -29.56 -1.74 8.62
CA ARG A 447 -30.59 -1.66 7.59
C ARG A 447 -31.93 -1.31 8.22
N ILE A 448 -32.56 -0.26 7.71
CA ILE A 448 -33.90 0.17 8.08
C ILE A 448 -34.80 0.02 6.86
N ILE A 449 -35.35 -1.18 6.66
CA ILE A 449 -36.17 -1.54 5.49
C ILE A 449 -35.36 -1.38 4.18
N ALA A 450 -35.58 -0.28 3.44
CA ALA A 450 -34.90 0.03 2.19
C ALA A 450 -33.75 1.04 2.37
N ASP A 451 -33.55 1.55 3.54
CA ASP A 451 -32.55 2.57 3.91
C ASP A 451 -31.50 1.99 4.83
N MET A 452 -30.41 2.73 5.06
CA MET A 452 -29.33 2.26 5.92
C MET A 452 -28.72 3.40 6.74
N VAL A 453 -28.48 3.12 8.01
CA VAL A 453 -27.63 3.96 8.87
C VAL A 453 -26.24 3.33 8.93
N ARG A 454 -25.24 4.14 8.68
CA ARG A 454 -23.84 3.77 8.90
C ARG A 454 -23.26 4.62 10.03
N TRP A 455 -22.52 4.00 10.91
CA TRP A 455 -21.76 4.74 11.91
C TRP A 455 -20.43 4.08 12.16
N GLY A 456 -19.44 4.89 12.52
CA GLY A 456 -18.11 4.41 12.78
C GLY A 456 -17.39 5.24 13.82
N VAL A 457 -16.44 4.60 14.50
CA VAL A 457 -15.50 5.22 15.44
C VAL A 457 -14.11 4.69 15.18
N SER A 458 -13.14 5.59 15.14
CA SER A 458 -11.72 5.25 15.01
C SER A 458 -10.94 5.96 16.11
N LEU A 459 -10.15 5.20 16.85
CA LEU A 459 -9.22 5.70 17.87
C LEU A 459 -7.81 5.25 17.51
N LYS A 460 -6.91 6.21 17.30
CA LYS A 460 -5.49 5.94 17.00
C LYS A 460 -4.62 6.67 18.03
N LEU A 461 -3.67 5.94 18.60
CA LEU A 461 -2.69 6.47 19.53
C LEU A 461 -1.31 6.01 19.05
N ASN A 462 -0.40 6.96 18.88
CA ASN A 462 1.02 6.71 18.71
C ASN A 462 1.79 7.37 19.85
N ARG A 463 2.76 6.65 20.41
CA ARG A 463 3.69 7.18 21.41
C ARG A 463 5.09 6.73 21.05
N ASN A 464 5.97 7.69 20.81
CA ASN A 464 7.37 7.47 20.52
C ASN A 464 8.23 8.18 21.58
N THR A 465 9.12 7.43 22.23
CA THR A 465 10.15 7.95 23.11
C THR A 465 11.51 7.72 22.48
N GLN A 466 12.38 8.70 22.60
CA GLN A 466 13.72 8.64 22.01
C GLN A 466 14.75 9.25 22.96
N GLU A 467 15.78 8.49 23.25
CA GLU A 467 17.01 8.95 23.88
C GLU A 467 18.13 8.91 22.84
N LYS A 468 18.76 10.05 22.59
CA LYS A 468 19.82 10.13 21.58
C LYS A 468 21.00 10.94 22.07
N PHE A 469 22.19 10.35 22.02
CA PHE A 469 23.43 11.08 22.13
C PHE A 469 23.97 11.41 20.75
N THR A 470 24.49 12.63 20.58
CA THR A 470 25.13 13.06 19.34
C THR A 470 26.37 13.86 19.67
N MET A 471 27.49 13.44 19.14
CA MET A 471 28.75 14.18 19.19
C MET A 471 29.02 14.72 17.78
N ASP A 472 29.22 16.03 17.66
CA ASP A 472 29.57 16.73 16.43
C ASP A 472 30.87 17.52 16.62
N ASP A 473 31.85 17.32 15.77
CA ASP A 473 33.13 18.06 15.74
C ASP A 473 33.29 18.73 14.37
N LEU A 474 32.81 19.96 14.27
CA LEU A 474 32.91 20.78 13.06
C LEU A 474 34.21 21.60 13.05
N ARG A 475 34.99 21.44 11.99
CA ARG A 475 36.26 22.17 11.77
C ARG A 475 36.22 22.93 10.46
N SER A 476 36.56 24.23 10.54
CA SER A 476 36.77 25.05 9.34
C SER A 476 38.04 24.64 8.64
N MET A 477 38.02 24.46 7.33
CA MET A 477 39.18 24.19 6.49
C MET A 477 39.81 25.48 5.96
N THR A 478 39.08 26.61 6.03
CA THR A 478 39.53 27.92 5.61
C THR A 478 40.22 28.70 6.76
N GLY A 479 40.17 28.18 7.97
CA GLY A 479 40.69 28.82 9.17
C GLY A 479 39.89 30.06 9.64
N GLN A 480 38.80 30.39 8.98
CA GLN A 480 38.00 31.60 9.27
C GLN A 480 37.03 31.43 10.45
N GLN A 481 36.76 30.19 10.87
CA GLN A 481 35.81 29.88 11.95
C GLN A 481 36.49 29.02 13.02
N PRO A 482 36.18 29.25 14.31
CA PRO A 482 36.65 28.38 15.39
C PRO A 482 36.03 26.99 15.27
N ARG A 483 36.73 26.00 15.85
CA ARG A 483 36.17 24.66 15.99
C ARG A 483 34.86 24.70 16.79
N ASP A 484 33.77 24.10 16.25
CA ASP A 484 32.53 23.91 16.97
C ASP A 484 32.38 22.41 17.36
N TYR A 485 32.58 22.16 18.66
CA TYR A 485 32.46 20.84 19.25
C TYR A 485 31.17 20.81 20.08
N ARG A 486 30.28 19.85 19.81
CA ARG A 486 29.04 19.67 20.52
C ARG A 486 28.88 18.21 20.95
N ASN A 487 28.51 18.02 22.20
CA ASN A 487 28.05 16.73 22.68
C ASN A 487 26.64 16.91 23.25
N ASN A 488 25.65 16.46 22.49
CA ASN A 488 24.23 16.65 22.78
C ASN A 488 23.62 15.36 23.31
N TYR A 489 22.79 15.49 24.33
CA TYR A 489 21.84 14.47 24.74
C TYR A 489 20.42 14.97 24.49
N LEU A 490 19.65 14.22 23.73
CA LEU A 490 18.25 14.48 23.42
C LEU A 490 17.39 13.46 24.16
N ASP A 491 16.45 13.97 24.96
CA ASP A 491 15.34 13.22 25.53
C ASP A 491 14.06 13.73 24.89
N ALA A 492 13.42 12.87 24.06
CA ALA A 492 12.25 13.27 23.28
C ALA A 492 11.06 12.33 23.50
N LEU A 493 9.90 12.94 23.59
CA LEU A 493 8.59 12.27 23.63
C LEU A 493 7.69 12.86 22.56
N ASN A 494 7.14 12.01 21.69
CA ASN A 494 6.07 12.38 20.77
C ASN A 494 4.86 11.52 21.02
N GLN A 495 3.68 12.14 21.12
CA GLN A 495 2.39 11.47 21.30
C GLN A 495 1.37 12.06 20.34
N ASN A 496 0.68 11.20 19.63
CA ASN A 496 -0.41 11.56 18.73
C ASN A 496 -1.64 10.75 19.09
N LEU A 497 -2.77 11.43 19.29
CA LEU A 497 -4.08 10.82 19.50
C LEU A 497 -5.03 11.34 18.44
N THR A 498 -5.67 10.44 17.70
CA THR A 498 -6.75 10.77 16.78
C THR A 498 -8.00 10.02 17.18
N LEU A 499 -9.09 10.73 17.42
CA LEU A 499 -10.42 10.19 17.60
C LEU A 499 -11.30 10.69 16.46
N SER A 500 -11.88 9.79 15.69
CA SER A 500 -12.84 10.13 14.62
C SER A 500 -14.14 9.38 14.84
N SER A 501 -15.26 10.05 14.65
CA SER A 501 -16.59 9.45 14.68
C SER A 501 -17.40 9.97 13.50
N ASN A 502 -18.06 9.07 12.79
CA ASN A 502 -18.90 9.39 11.66
C ASN A 502 -20.25 8.73 11.78
N ILE A 503 -21.28 9.41 11.29
CA ILE A 503 -22.62 8.86 11.10
C ILE A 503 -23.15 9.34 9.76
N SER A 504 -23.81 8.47 9.03
CA SER A 504 -24.50 8.80 7.78
C SER A 504 -25.80 8.00 7.66
N TYR A 505 -26.75 8.59 6.96
CA TYR A 505 -28.02 7.96 6.61
C TYR A 505 -28.08 7.81 5.09
N ASP A 506 -28.31 6.61 4.62
CA ASP A 506 -28.40 6.28 3.20
C ASP A 506 -29.87 6.08 2.84
N TYR A 507 -30.40 7.01 2.06
CA TYR A 507 -31.75 6.97 1.51
C TYR A 507 -31.65 6.54 0.05
N GLY A 508 -32.21 5.37 -0.28
CA GLY A 508 -32.22 4.81 -1.61
C GLY A 508 -33.60 4.81 -2.26
N THR A 509 -33.68 5.22 -3.53
CA THR A 509 -34.87 5.08 -4.35
C THR A 509 -34.48 4.69 -5.78
N GLY A 510 -34.70 3.43 -6.14
CA GLY A 510 -34.21 2.89 -7.42
C GLY A 510 -32.69 3.00 -7.54
N ASN A 511 -32.21 3.67 -8.60
CA ASN A 511 -30.78 3.84 -8.84
C ASN A 511 -30.17 5.07 -8.15
N ILE A 512 -30.96 5.84 -7.38
CA ILE A 512 -30.50 7.08 -6.75
C ILE A 512 -30.37 6.86 -5.26
N HIS A 513 -29.20 7.22 -4.72
CA HIS A 513 -28.90 7.22 -3.29
C HIS A 513 -28.49 8.62 -2.84
N LEU A 514 -29.06 9.07 -1.74
CA LEU A 514 -28.68 10.30 -1.05
C LEU A 514 -28.16 9.94 0.33
N GLN A 515 -26.93 10.39 0.61
CA GLN A 515 -26.28 10.03 1.86
C GLN A 515 -25.78 11.28 2.59
N PRO A 516 -26.66 11.98 3.34
CA PRO A 516 -26.21 12.98 4.30
C PRO A 516 -25.38 12.32 5.42
N GLY A 517 -24.32 12.96 5.81
CA GLY A 517 -23.44 12.44 6.85
C GLY A 517 -22.74 13.53 7.63
N TYR A 518 -22.27 13.18 8.81
CA TYR A 518 -21.48 14.04 9.68
C TYR A 518 -20.29 13.27 10.21
N THR A 519 -19.11 13.89 10.14
CA THR A 519 -17.87 13.36 10.71
C THR A 519 -17.28 14.38 11.67
N TYR A 520 -16.95 13.93 12.87
CA TYR A 520 -16.14 14.67 13.82
C TYR A 520 -14.78 14.02 13.97
N THR A 521 -13.71 14.81 13.87
CA THR A 521 -12.35 14.34 14.10
C THR A 521 -11.66 15.25 15.12
N TYR A 522 -11.10 14.62 16.15
CA TYR A 522 -10.26 15.26 17.15
C TYR A 522 -8.85 14.72 17.04
N ASN A 523 -7.88 15.61 16.85
CA ASN A 523 -6.47 15.29 16.88
C ASN A 523 -5.79 16.02 18.04
N TYR A 524 -4.99 15.29 18.79
CA TYR A 524 -4.12 15.81 19.83
C TYR A 524 -2.70 15.37 19.56
N ASN A 525 -1.80 16.33 19.40
CA ASN A 525 -0.38 16.10 19.22
C ASN A 525 0.39 16.73 20.39
N LYS A 526 1.30 15.98 20.98
CA LYS A 526 2.19 16.45 22.03
C LYS A 526 3.61 16.07 21.66
N ALA A 527 4.53 17.03 21.74
CA ALA A 527 5.95 16.77 21.71
C ALA A 527 6.68 17.45 22.86
N GLU A 528 7.66 16.75 23.38
CA GLU A 528 8.65 17.24 24.35
C GLU A 528 10.02 16.90 23.76
N ASN A 529 10.86 17.90 23.58
CA ASN A 529 12.19 17.77 22.96
C ASN A 529 13.20 18.51 23.87
N MET A 530 13.77 17.77 24.78
CA MET A 530 14.70 18.29 25.76
C MET A 530 16.13 18.03 25.29
N LEU A 531 16.82 19.11 24.90
CA LEU A 531 18.21 19.04 24.43
C LEU A 531 19.19 19.56 25.49
N TYR A 532 20.22 18.79 25.74
CA TYR A 532 21.24 19.10 26.73
C TYR A 532 22.63 19.11 26.08
N ARG A 533 23.43 20.14 26.35
CA ARG A 533 24.81 20.34 25.86
C ARG A 533 25.80 19.75 26.86
N LEU A 534 25.99 18.43 26.79
CA LEU A 534 26.86 17.70 27.71
C LEU A 534 28.34 18.17 27.67
N ASP A 535 28.79 18.75 26.53
CA ASP A 535 30.10 19.34 26.38
C ASP A 535 30.33 20.55 27.30
N LYS A 536 29.27 21.14 27.83
CA LYS A 536 29.33 22.27 28.77
C LYS A 536 29.41 21.85 30.25
N LEU A 537 29.30 20.53 30.55
CA LEU A 537 29.44 20.03 31.91
C LEU A 537 30.88 20.16 32.41
N SER A 538 31.05 20.78 33.57
CA SER A 538 32.34 20.91 34.20
C SER A 538 32.95 19.56 34.59
N GLY A 539 34.19 19.31 34.24
CA GLY A 539 34.92 18.06 34.58
C GLY A 539 34.50 16.83 33.79
N ARG A 540 33.74 16.98 32.68
CA ARG A 540 33.34 15.85 31.83
C ARG A 540 34.52 15.30 31.05
N ASP A 541 34.69 13.99 31.07
CA ASP A 541 35.52 13.27 30.09
C ASP A 541 34.83 13.18 28.74
N ASN A 542 35.30 13.90 27.75
CA ASN A 542 34.79 13.92 26.40
C ASN A 542 35.24 12.72 25.53
N SER A 543 36.02 11.77 26.10
CA SER A 543 36.37 10.52 25.39
C SER A 543 35.15 9.60 25.17
N ARG A 544 34.12 9.76 26.01
CA ARG A 544 32.84 8.99 25.91
C ARG A 544 31.67 9.96 25.79
N TYR A 545 31.14 10.06 24.58
CA TYR A 545 30.03 10.95 24.28
C TYR A 545 28.65 10.42 24.71
N ASP A 546 28.52 9.10 24.93
CA ASP A 546 27.26 8.35 25.13
C ASP A 546 26.92 8.09 26.61
N LEU A 547 27.50 8.85 27.55
CA LEU A 547 27.26 8.71 28.98
C LEU A 547 26.57 9.94 29.57
N LEU A 548 25.57 9.69 30.39
CA LEU A 548 24.95 10.70 31.26
C LEU A 548 25.85 10.99 32.50
N PRO A 549 25.75 12.20 33.08
CA PRO A 549 26.39 12.48 34.37
C PRO A 549 25.80 11.62 35.48
N SER A 550 26.61 11.28 36.48
CA SER A 550 26.15 10.47 37.63
C SER A 550 25.01 11.17 38.41
N ALA A 551 25.05 12.49 38.48
CA ALA A 551 23.97 13.30 39.02
C ALA A 551 23.08 13.81 37.87
N ILE A 552 21.90 13.23 37.69
CA ILE A 552 20.99 13.59 36.60
C ILE A 552 20.54 15.06 36.69
N ASP A 553 20.46 15.61 37.89
CA ASP A 553 20.13 17.04 38.07
C ASP A 553 21.17 17.99 37.45
N ALA A 554 22.39 17.54 37.21
CA ALA A 554 23.39 18.31 36.49
C ALA A 554 22.98 18.62 35.04
N LEU A 555 22.11 17.82 34.44
CA LEU A 555 21.57 18.08 33.09
C LEU A 555 20.85 19.43 33.02
N LYS A 556 20.15 19.83 34.07
CA LYS A 556 19.41 21.10 34.11
C LYS A 556 20.33 22.31 33.92
N THR A 557 21.60 22.20 34.33
CA THR A 557 22.60 23.30 34.21
C THR A 557 23.10 23.49 32.79
N VAL A 558 22.91 22.49 31.90
CA VAL A 558 23.43 22.46 30.53
C VAL A 558 22.33 22.29 29.51
N ALA A 559 21.08 22.56 29.88
CA ALA A 559 19.96 22.57 28.95
C ALA A 559 20.19 23.60 27.84
N ASP A 560 20.01 23.19 26.61
CA ASP A 560 20.02 24.11 25.46
C ASP A 560 18.62 24.68 25.28
N GLU A 561 18.32 25.76 26.00
CA GLU A 561 17.01 26.40 26.01
C GLU A 561 16.56 26.86 24.62
N ARG A 562 17.54 27.23 23.75
CA ARG A 562 17.23 27.65 22.37
C ARG A 562 16.69 26.51 21.52
N ASN A 563 17.19 25.29 21.69
CA ASN A 563 16.84 24.12 20.91
C ASN A 563 15.93 23.13 21.66
N THR A 564 15.65 23.40 22.93
CA THR A 564 14.62 22.71 23.71
C THR A 564 13.26 23.31 23.43
N TYR A 565 12.26 22.44 23.19
CA TYR A 565 10.88 22.89 23.01
C TYR A 565 9.88 21.84 23.50
N GLN A 566 8.70 22.30 23.79
CA GLN A 566 7.54 21.46 24.02
C GLN A 566 6.31 22.09 23.38
N TYR A 567 5.42 21.24 22.88
CA TYR A 567 4.15 21.75 22.36
C TYR A 567 3.00 20.78 22.58
N ARG A 568 1.79 21.35 22.53
CA ARG A 568 0.51 20.64 22.47
C ARG A 568 -0.34 21.27 21.39
N GLU A 569 -0.76 20.46 20.44
CA GLU A 569 -1.69 20.87 19.39
C GLU A 569 -3.01 20.16 19.56
N TYR A 570 -4.07 20.92 19.46
CA TYR A 570 -5.45 20.46 19.48
C TYR A 570 -6.11 20.83 18.17
N ARG A 571 -6.66 19.85 17.46
CA ARG A 571 -7.38 20.10 16.22
C ARG A 571 -8.73 19.44 16.29
N ASN A 572 -9.78 20.25 16.09
CA ASN A 572 -11.17 19.81 16.01
C ASN A 572 -11.67 20.05 14.59
N GLU A 573 -12.15 19.02 13.94
CA GLU A 573 -12.71 19.11 12.60
C GLU A 573 -14.14 18.59 12.59
N HIS A 574 -15.04 19.40 12.03
CA HIS A 574 -16.43 19.08 11.82
C HIS A 574 -16.68 19.06 10.33
N ARG A 575 -17.09 17.92 9.78
CA ARG A 575 -17.35 17.76 8.36
C ARG A 575 -18.79 17.34 8.15
N LEU A 576 -19.54 18.16 7.43
CA LEU A 576 -20.85 17.82 6.89
C LEU A 576 -20.64 17.28 5.47
N ASN A 577 -21.09 16.08 5.21
CA ASN A 577 -21.01 15.42 3.92
C ASN A 577 -22.41 15.33 3.32
N PHE A 578 -22.53 15.61 2.04
CA PHE A 578 -23.71 15.30 1.27
C PHE A 578 -23.28 14.49 0.06
N HIS A 579 -23.62 13.23 0.07
CA HIS A 579 -23.26 12.29 -0.97
C HIS A 579 -24.49 12.02 -1.86
N TYR A 580 -24.36 12.23 -3.16
CA TYR A 580 -25.32 11.85 -4.18
C TYR A 580 -24.71 10.75 -5.04
N MET A 581 -25.40 9.65 -5.18
CA MET A 581 -24.99 8.53 -6.04
C MET A 581 -26.17 8.18 -6.96
N ASN A 582 -25.87 8.08 -8.26
CA ASN A 582 -26.79 7.54 -9.25
C ASN A 582 -26.10 6.36 -9.95
N LEU A 583 -26.52 5.15 -9.64
CA LEU A 583 -25.91 3.91 -10.12
C LEU A 583 -25.99 3.75 -11.64
N HIS A 584 -26.95 4.38 -12.29
CA HIS A 584 -27.09 4.38 -13.74
C HIS A 584 -27.82 5.63 -14.22
N SER A 585 -27.08 6.64 -14.60
CA SER A 585 -27.62 7.88 -15.18
C SER A 585 -27.91 7.70 -16.66
N LYS A 586 -29.17 7.74 -17.05
CA LYS A 586 -29.58 7.67 -18.46
C LYS A 586 -29.05 8.82 -19.31
N LEU A 587 -28.65 9.94 -18.69
CA LEU A 587 -28.16 11.12 -19.41
C LEU A 587 -26.77 10.89 -20.02
N ILE A 588 -25.89 10.18 -19.31
CA ILE A 588 -24.48 10.00 -19.70
C ILE A 588 -24.08 8.51 -19.79
N ASP A 589 -25.04 7.59 -19.60
CA ASP A 589 -24.80 6.15 -19.59
C ASP A 589 -23.64 5.76 -18.66
N ALA A 590 -23.73 6.24 -17.43
CA ALA A 590 -22.69 6.11 -16.44
C ALA A 590 -23.23 6.18 -15.01
N GLU A 591 -22.49 5.63 -14.10
CA GLU A 591 -22.60 5.83 -12.66
C GLU A 591 -22.06 7.22 -12.31
N VAL A 592 -22.76 7.94 -11.45
CA VAL A 592 -22.43 9.31 -11.03
C VAL A 592 -22.37 9.38 -9.52
N LEU A 593 -21.22 9.72 -8.96
CA LEU A 593 -21.08 10.03 -7.55
C LEU A 593 -20.64 11.48 -7.40
N ILE A 594 -21.34 12.23 -6.58
CA ILE A 594 -20.99 13.61 -6.22
C ILE A 594 -20.96 13.69 -4.71
N ASN A 595 -19.86 14.13 -4.15
CA ASN A 595 -19.74 14.41 -2.73
C ASN A 595 -19.46 15.90 -2.52
N LEU A 596 -20.24 16.52 -1.62
CA LEU A 596 -20.16 17.95 -1.31
C LEU A 596 -19.85 18.16 0.18
N PRO A 597 -18.62 17.91 0.63
CA PRO A 597 -18.23 18.10 2.01
C PRO A 597 -17.98 19.57 2.32
N LEU A 598 -18.50 20.00 3.46
CA LEU A 598 -18.16 21.28 4.09
C LEU A 598 -17.45 21.00 5.40
N ARG A 599 -16.19 21.37 5.52
CA ARG A 599 -15.34 21.10 6.67
C ARG A 599 -14.99 22.39 7.41
N LEU A 600 -15.31 22.43 8.70
CA LEU A 600 -14.79 23.42 9.65
C LEU A 600 -13.61 22.78 10.37
N ALA A 601 -12.43 23.34 10.23
CA ALA A 601 -11.25 22.97 10.96
C ALA A 601 -10.86 24.08 11.94
N ASN A 602 -10.68 23.71 13.22
CA ASN A 602 -10.23 24.60 14.28
C ASN A 602 -9.02 23.96 14.95
N ALA A 603 -7.86 24.58 14.78
CA ALA A 603 -6.58 24.11 15.29
C ALA A 603 -5.97 25.14 16.24
N HIS A 604 -5.42 24.68 17.35
CA HIS A 604 -4.77 25.49 18.35
C HIS A 604 -3.49 24.82 18.81
N LEU A 605 -2.36 25.51 18.65
CA LEU A 605 -1.04 25.09 19.07
C LEU A 605 -0.60 25.95 20.28
N TYR A 606 -0.24 25.29 21.37
CA TYR A 606 0.54 25.82 22.46
C TYR A 606 1.99 25.38 22.26
N TYR A 607 2.89 26.31 21.99
CA TYR A 607 4.29 26.04 21.74
C TYR A 607 5.16 26.82 22.71
N ASP A 608 6.05 26.13 23.41
CA ASP A 608 6.98 26.72 24.37
C ASP A 608 8.42 26.43 23.94
N ARG A 609 9.12 27.48 23.57
CA ARG A 609 10.53 27.51 23.21
C ARG A 609 11.07 28.91 23.44
N MET A 610 11.91 29.08 24.46
CA MET A 610 12.36 30.41 24.92
C MET A 610 11.19 31.37 25.21
N GLY A 611 10.09 30.84 25.69
CA GLY A 611 8.85 31.56 25.89
C GLY A 611 7.68 30.94 25.11
N ARG A 612 6.46 31.33 25.50
CA ARG A 612 5.25 30.77 24.93
C ARG A 612 4.84 31.46 23.65
N HIS A 613 4.57 30.65 22.62
CA HIS A 613 4.05 31.06 21.32
C HIS A 613 2.77 30.27 21.02
N ASP A 614 1.64 30.97 20.89
CA ASP A 614 0.37 30.33 20.60
C ASP A 614 -0.04 30.63 19.15
N VAL A 615 -0.43 29.59 18.41
CA VAL A 615 -0.95 29.72 17.04
C VAL A 615 -2.35 29.14 16.98
N THR A 616 -3.29 29.92 16.50
CA THR A 616 -4.70 29.50 16.34
C THR A 616 -5.14 29.72 14.90
N ARG A 617 -5.74 28.69 14.31
CA ARG A 617 -6.34 28.73 12.97
C ARG A 617 -7.74 28.18 13.00
N LYS A 618 -8.68 28.91 12.39
CA LYS A 618 -10.06 28.47 12.19
C LYS A 618 -10.44 28.74 10.75
N LYS A 619 -10.81 27.69 10.01
CA LYS A 619 -11.09 27.77 8.57
C LYS A 619 -12.24 26.88 8.18
N TRP A 620 -13.00 27.36 7.19
CA TRP A 620 -13.98 26.59 6.44
C TRP A 620 -13.38 26.17 5.11
N PHE A 621 -13.56 24.91 4.74
CA PHE A 621 -13.14 24.34 3.48
C PHE A 621 -14.35 23.68 2.80
N PHE A 622 -14.55 24.00 1.52
CA PHE A 622 -15.47 23.30 0.65
C PHE A 622 -14.66 22.43 -0.29
N GLU A 623 -14.87 21.10 -0.22
CA GLU A 623 -13.97 20.11 -0.82
C GLU A 623 -14.73 19.13 -1.72
N PRO A 624 -15.39 19.62 -2.80
CA PRO A 624 -16.21 18.77 -3.65
C PRO A 624 -15.38 17.71 -4.36
N ASP A 625 -15.97 16.53 -4.52
CA ASP A 625 -15.45 15.52 -5.42
C ASP A 625 -16.55 14.95 -6.34
N LEU A 626 -16.16 14.63 -7.55
CA LEU A 626 -16.96 14.03 -8.61
C LEU A 626 -16.30 12.75 -9.07
N TRP A 627 -17.07 11.68 -9.18
CA TRP A 627 -16.66 10.44 -9.78
C TRP A 627 -17.72 9.97 -10.78
N LEU A 628 -17.26 9.71 -12.01
CA LEU A 628 -18.05 9.19 -13.10
C LEU A 628 -17.46 7.88 -13.57
N ARG A 629 -18.28 6.85 -13.73
CA ARG A 629 -17.86 5.53 -14.20
C ARG A 629 -18.84 5.00 -15.24
N GLY A 630 -18.35 4.82 -16.46
CA GLY A 630 -19.18 4.30 -17.55
C GLY A 630 -19.09 2.78 -17.70
N GLU A 631 -20.15 2.16 -18.20
CA GLU A 631 -20.23 0.71 -18.43
C GLU A 631 -19.15 0.16 -19.37
N LYS A 632 -18.54 1.01 -20.19
CA LYS A 632 -17.47 0.62 -21.13
C LYS A 632 -16.06 0.85 -20.54
N ASP A 633 -15.86 0.64 -19.23
CA ASP A 633 -14.55 0.77 -18.58
C ASP A 633 -13.87 2.14 -18.75
N TRP A 634 -14.60 3.22 -18.63
CA TRP A 634 -14.02 4.55 -18.48
C TRP A 634 -14.36 5.15 -17.11
N GLU A 635 -13.46 5.93 -16.58
CA GLU A 635 -13.60 6.60 -15.30
C GLU A 635 -13.07 8.02 -15.39
N LEU A 636 -13.76 8.96 -14.76
CA LEU A 636 -13.34 10.35 -14.59
C LEU A 636 -13.54 10.73 -13.12
N THR A 637 -12.49 11.24 -12.50
CA THR A 637 -12.55 11.79 -11.14
C THR A 637 -12.07 13.22 -11.13
N ALA A 638 -12.76 14.06 -10.37
CA ALA A 638 -12.34 15.44 -10.11
C ALA A 638 -12.52 15.73 -8.62
N LYS A 639 -11.48 16.22 -7.96
CA LYS A 639 -11.47 16.42 -6.52
C LYS A 639 -10.77 17.71 -6.13
N ILE A 640 -11.34 18.42 -5.16
CA ILE A 640 -10.71 19.55 -4.47
C ILE A 640 -10.55 19.15 -3.01
N TYR A 641 -9.37 19.36 -2.46
CA TYR A 641 -9.13 19.20 -1.02
C TYR A 641 -8.11 20.22 -0.53
N SER A 642 -8.15 20.50 0.77
CA SER A 642 -7.35 21.57 1.36
C SER A 642 -6.71 21.13 2.66
N GLU A 643 -5.54 21.69 2.96
CA GLU A 643 -4.79 21.41 4.18
C GLU A 643 -4.40 22.73 4.86
N MET A 644 -4.45 22.75 6.18
CA MET A 644 -3.80 23.79 6.96
C MET A 644 -2.29 23.55 6.94
N PRO A 645 -1.45 24.61 6.92
CA PRO A 645 -0.02 24.43 7.11
C PRO A 645 0.27 23.80 8.47
N ASP A 646 1.43 23.20 8.61
CA ASP A 646 1.94 22.75 9.91
C ASP A 646 2.06 23.94 10.84
N LEU A 647 1.29 23.92 11.97
CA LEU A 647 1.28 25.01 12.92
C LEU A 647 2.63 25.19 13.62
N THR A 648 3.40 24.12 13.79
CA THR A 648 4.77 24.23 14.36
C THR A 648 5.71 24.99 13.43
N ALA A 649 5.55 24.82 12.12
CA ALA A 649 6.31 25.57 11.11
C ALA A 649 5.90 27.06 11.05
N MET A 650 4.71 27.42 11.58
CA MET A 650 4.25 28.80 11.66
C MET A 650 4.79 29.55 12.88
N VAL A 651 5.40 28.87 13.85
CA VAL A 651 6.05 29.54 14.97
C VAL A 651 7.33 30.19 14.50
N GLY A 652 7.56 31.44 14.89
CA GLY A 652 8.79 32.15 14.60
C GLY A 652 9.94 31.65 15.48
N TYR A 653 10.58 30.55 15.11
CA TYR A 653 11.72 29.98 15.82
C TYR A 653 12.97 29.89 14.96
N ARG A 654 14.10 29.66 15.62
CA ARG A 654 15.38 29.32 15.01
C ARG A 654 15.95 28.07 15.68
N ASP A 655 16.14 26.98 14.89
CA ASP A 655 16.81 25.76 15.34
C ASP A 655 18.21 25.69 14.70
N ASP A 656 19.24 25.69 15.52
CA ASP A 656 20.64 25.56 15.16
C ASP A 656 21.33 24.40 15.93
N SER A 657 20.55 23.41 16.34
CA SER A 657 21.05 22.20 17.01
C SER A 657 22.06 21.43 16.16
N ASN A 658 21.88 21.46 14.84
CA ASN A 658 22.85 20.98 13.86
C ASN A 658 23.76 22.14 13.41
N PRO A 659 25.11 22.06 13.57
CA PRO A 659 26.00 23.16 13.26
C PRO A 659 26.07 23.54 11.77
N LEU A 660 25.71 22.65 10.86
CA LEU A 660 25.66 22.90 9.41
C LEU A 660 24.29 23.30 8.88
N ARG A 661 23.25 23.25 9.74
CA ARG A 661 21.87 23.48 9.31
C ARG A 661 21.10 24.33 10.30
N ILE A 662 20.54 25.43 9.84
CA ILE A 662 19.63 26.27 10.60
C ILE A 662 18.22 26.13 10.03
N VAL A 663 17.24 25.86 10.87
CA VAL A 663 15.83 25.79 10.47
C VAL A 663 15.08 26.95 11.12
N LEU A 664 14.32 27.67 10.30
CA LEU A 664 13.48 28.80 10.73
C LEU A 664 12.01 28.45 10.55
N GLY A 665 11.16 28.96 11.41
CA GLY A 665 9.71 28.96 11.19
C GLY A 665 9.26 30.17 10.36
N ASN A 666 7.99 30.09 9.85
CA ASN A 666 7.40 31.19 9.07
C ASN A 666 5.91 31.35 9.41
N PRO A 667 5.53 32.41 10.14
CA PRO A 667 4.14 32.71 10.46
C PRO A 667 3.24 33.00 9.25
N GLU A 668 3.82 33.35 8.10
CA GLU A 668 3.10 33.77 6.89
C GLU A 668 2.63 32.59 6.00
N LEU A 669 2.75 31.36 6.48
CA LEU A 669 2.30 30.18 5.74
C LEU A 669 0.77 30.22 5.51
N LYS A 670 0.36 29.85 4.29
CA LYS A 670 -1.03 29.87 3.83
C LYS A 670 -1.61 28.48 3.79
N ASP A 671 -2.94 28.39 3.82
CA ASP A 671 -3.65 27.14 3.60
C ASP A 671 -3.38 26.62 2.18
N ILE A 672 -3.13 25.31 2.05
CA ILE A 672 -2.77 24.65 0.81
C ILE A 672 -4.05 24.10 0.16
N HIS A 673 -4.18 24.31 -1.15
CA HIS A 673 -5.32 23.81 -1.92
C HIS A 673 -4.85 22.92 -3.06
N HIS A 674 -5.45 21.74 -3.16
CA HIS A 674 -5.16 20.74 -4.18
C HIS A 674 -6.34 20.56 -5.11
N TYR A 675 -6.04 20.42 -6.38
CA TYR A 675 -7.00 20.19 -7.47
C TYR A 675 -6.54 18.99 -8.26
N ASP A 676 -7.30 17.91 -8.22
CA ASP A 676 -7.00 16.66 -8.90
C ASP A 676 -8.05 16.36 -9.95
N VAL A 677 -7.64 16.03 -11.18
CA VAL A 677 -8.49 15.49 -12.22
C VAL A 677 -7.80 14.27 -12.81
N ASN A 678 -8.49 13.12 -12.80
CA ASN A 678 -7.97 11.90 -13.38
C ASN A 678 -8.99 11.29 -14.32
N ALA A 679 -8.52 10.77 -15.44
CA ALA A 679 -9.33 10.05 -16.42
C ALA A 679 -8.64 8.75 -16.79
N SER A 680 -9.42 7.69 -16.95
CA SER A 680 -8.94 6.41 -17.44
C SER A 680 -9.92 5.77 -18.39
N LYS A 681 -9.39 4.96 -19.32
CA LYS A 681 -10.16 4.17 -20.26
C LYS A 681 -9.45 2.85 -20.51
N THR A 682 -10.18 1.75 -20.36
CA THR A 682 -9.68 0.41 -20.70
C THR A 682 -10.44 -0.16 -21.88
N PHE A 683 -9.70 -0.66 -22.87
CA PHE A 683 -10.23 -1.36 -24.03
C PHE A 683 -9.87 -2.83 -23.91
N ARG A 684 -10.87 -3.70 -23.98
CA ARG A 684 -10.71 -5.14 -23.95
C ARG A 684 -11.13 -5.73 -25.28
N GLY A 685 -10.40 -6.73 -25.77
CA GLY A 685 -10.66 -7.31 -27.08
C GLY A 685 -10.28 -8.78 -27.20
N THR A 686 -10.42 -9.32 -28.39
CA THR A 686 -10.04 -10.70 -28.70
C THR A 686 -8.52 -10.92 -28.55
N LYS A 687 -8.09 -12.18 -28.34
CA LYS A 687 -6.68 -12.57 -28.10
C LYS A 687 -6.07 -11.90 -26.87
N GLN A 688 -6.90 -11.70 -25.83
CA GLN A 688 -6.49 -11.07 -24.59
C GLN A 688 -5.91 -9.65 -24.78
N LEU A 689 -6.43 -8.93 -25.77
CA LEU A 689 -6.10 -7.53 -25.90
C LEU A 689 -6.59 -6.77 -24.69
N ASN A 690 -5.69 -6.12 -23.99
CA ASN A 690 -5.98 -5.16 -22.94
C ASN A 690 -5.16 -3.90 -23.21
N LEU A 691 -5.84 -2.77 -23.34
CA LEU A 691 -5.23 -1.46 -23.50
C LEU A 691 -5.87 -0.51 -22.50
N SER A 692 -5.09 -0.06 -21.52
CA SER A 692 -5.53 0.91 -20.52
C SER A 692 -4.78 2.22 -20.72
N ILE A 693 -5.52 3.32 -20.84
CA ILE A 693 -4.98 4.67 -20.96
C ILE A 693 -5.39 5.45 -19.72
N ARG A 694 -4.44 6.10 -19.07
CA ARG A 694 -4.66 6.93 -17.87
C ARG A 694 -4.06 8.31 -18.07
N MET A 695 -4.77 9.32 -17.60
CA MET A 695 -4.32 10.71 -17.59
C MET A 695 -4.65 11.33 -16.25
N GLY A 696 -3.77 12.15 -15.72
CA GLY A 696 -3.99 12.89 -14.49
C GLY A 696 -3.43 14.30 -14.57
N TYR A 697 -4.12 15.21 -13.95
CA TYR A 697 -3.67 16.58 -13.71
C TYR A 697 -3.82 16.90 -12.25
N HIS A 698 -2.75 17.39 -11.66
CA HIS A 698 -2.72 17.82 -10.26
C HIS A 698 -2.13 19.24 -10.20
N LYS A 699 -2.81 20.13 -9.47
CA LYS A 699 -2.36 21.49 -9.20
C LYS A 699 -2.40 21.75 -7.70
N THR A 700 -1.38 22.43 -7.19
CA THR A 700 -1.32 22.86 -5.78
C THR A 700 -1.15 24.36 -5.71
N ASP A 701 -2.08 25.02 -5.04
CA ASP A 701 -1.96 26.43 -4.68
C ASP A 701 -1.44 26.55 -3.23
N ASN A 702 -0.59 27.56 -3.00
CA ASN A 702 0.09 27.80 -1.72
C ASN A 702 0.92 26.59 -1.23
N ALA A 703 1.50 25.81 -2.14
CA ALA A 703 2.37 24.69 -1.76
C ALA A 703 3.49 25.16 -0.83
N THR A 704 3.80 24.37 0.20
CA THR A 704 4.95 24.66 1.05
C THR A 704 6.25 24.26 0.32
N ALA A 705 7.04 25.24 -0.04
CA ALA A 705 8.43 25.08 -0.49
C ALA A 705 9.40 25.49 0.61
N TYR A 706 10.66 25.10 0.48
CA TYR A 706 11.70 25.50 1.43
C TYR A 706 12.64 26.50 0.76
N ALA A 707 12.61 27.74 1.23
CA ALA A 707 13.63 28.73 0.88
C ALA A 707 14.94 28.30 1.50
N LEU A 708 15.96 28.11 0.65
CA LEU A 708 17.28 27.64 1.05
C LEU A 708 18.29 28.75 0.84
N ALA A 709 19.06 29.08 1.87
CA ALA A 709 20.19 30.00 1.79
C ALA A 709 21.47 29.31 2.24
N PHE A 710 22.46 29.27 1.36
CA PHE A 710 23.78 28.68 1.63
C PHE A 710 24.82 29.76 1.88
N ASN A 711 25.50 29.69 3.01
CA ASN A 711 26.61 30.57 3.33
C ASN A 711 27.95 29.97 2.87
N LYS A 712 28.55 30.52 1.82
CA LYS A 712 29.79 30.04 1.23
C LYS A 712 31.00 30.12 2.17
N GLN A 713 30.99 31.00 3.17
CA GLN A 713 32.13 31.15 4.10
C GLN A 713 32.12 30.10 5.20
N THR A 714 30.91 29.70 5.65
CA THR A 714 30.77 28.80 6.78
C THR A 714 30.31 27.40 6.36
N GLY A 715 29.75 27.24 5.16
CA GLY A 715 29.10 26.02 4.69
C GLY A 715 27.74 25.74 5.34
N VAL A 716 27.20 26.68 6.12
CA VAL A 716 25.93 26.55 6.81
C VAL A 716 24.77 26.80 5.85
N THR A 717 23.77 25.90 5.88
CA THR A 717 22.55 26.05 5.14
C THR A 717 21.41 26.49 6.06
N THR A 718 20.76 27.61 5.74
CA THR A 718 19.54 28.07 6.41
C THR A 718 18.34 27.71 5.58
N ILE A 719 17.32 27.12 6.22
CA ILE A 719 16.09 26.62 5.58
C ILE A 719 14.88 27.26 6.25
N GLN A 720 13.96 27.78 5.44
CA GLN A 720 12.69 28.34 5.91
C GLN A 720 11.53 27.87 5.03
N PRO A 721 10.42 27.36 5.60
CA PRO A 721 9.22 27.03 4.82
C PRO A 721 8.56 28.32 4.30
N VAL A 722 8.14 28.30 3.04
CA VAL A 722 7.44 29.41 2.37
C VAL A 722 6.29 28.89 1.53
N SER A 723 5.22 29.67 1.39
CA SER A 723 4.11 29.32 0.51
C SER A 723 4.37 29.81 -0.90
N VAL A 724 4.31 28.90 -1.89
CA VAL A 724 4.53 29.20 -3.30
C VAL A 724 3.35 28.74 -4.15
N ASN A 725 3.10 29.43 -5.24
CA ASN A 725 2.08 29.08 -6.23
C ASN A 725 2.71 28.72 -7.57
N GLY A 726 1.99 27.90 -8.33
CA GLY A 726 2.39 27.52 -9.68
C GLY A 726 2.90 26.09 -9.78
N ASN A 727 2.77 25.28 -8.72
CA ASN A 727 3.10 23.85 -8.76
C ASN A 727 1.97 23.07 -9.42
N TRP A 728 2.29 22.35 -10.50
CA TRP A 728 1.35 21.43 -11.13
C TRP A 728 2.07 20.30 -11.86
N ARG A 729 1.37 19.22 -12.08
CA ARG A 729 1.90 18.04 -12.78
C ARG A 729 0.85 17.43 -13.71
N TYR A 730 1.32 16.86 -14.81
CA TYR A 730 0.60 15.91 -15.64
C TYR A 730 1.23 14.53 -15.51
N ASN A 731 0.38 13.52 -15.48
CA ASN A 731 0.79 12.14 -15.65
C ASN A 731 -0.03 11.49 -16.76
N PHE A 732 0.64 10.73 -17.61
CA PHE A 732 0.06 9.96 -18.69
C PHE A 732 0.62 8.55 -18.64
N GLY A 733 -0.26 7.55 -18.77
CA GLY A 733 0.14 6.15 -18.76
C GLY A 733 -0.63 5.33 -19.79
N VAL A 734 0.06 4.43 -20.46
CA VAL A 734 -0.53 3.43 -21.37
C VAL A 734 -0.01 2.07 -20.95
N ASP A 735 -0.92 1.15 -20.59
CA ASP A 735 -0.62 -0.25 -20.39
C ASP A 735 -1.25 -1.04 -21.52
N PHE A 736 -0.43 -1.79 -22.21
CA PHE A 736 -0.83 -2.62 -23.34
C PHE A 736 -0.42 -4.06 -23.11
N SER A 737 -1.32 -5.00 -23.34
CA SER A 737 -0.96 -6.41 -23.43
C SER A 737 -1.78 -7.14 -24.48
N ARG A 738 -1.16 -8.12 -25.14
CA ARG A 738 -1.82 -8.91 -26.16
C ARG A 738 -1.14 -10.27 -26.35
N SER A 739 -1.93 -11.30 -26.57
CA SER A 739 -1.41 -12.55 -27.13
C SER A 739 -1.33 -12.46 -28.67
N LEU A 740 -0.16 -12.76 -29.23
CA LEU A 740 0.06 -12.68 -30.66
C LEU A 740 -0.51 -13.87 -31.41
N ASP A 741 -0.65 -15.02 -30.75
CA ASP A 741 -1.20 -16.25 -31.29
C ASP A 741 -2.41 -16.76 -30.51
N LYS A 742 -3.21 -17.64 -31.12
CA LYS A 742 -4.41 -18.22 -30.47
C LYS A 742 -4.08 -19.17 -29.31
N LYS A 743 -2.89 -19.78 -29.31
CA LYS A 743 -2.42 -20.71 -28.28
C LYS A 743 -1.69 -20.00 -27.14
N GLN A 744 -1.59 -18.67 -27.19
CA GLN A 744 -0.93 -17.83 -26.18
C GLN A 744 0.53 -18.21 -25.92
N LYS A 745 1.23 -18.73 -26.92
CA LYS A 745 2.65 -19.03 -26.85
C LYS A 745 3.51 -17.77 -26.86
N PHE A 746 3.06 -16.76 -27.61
CA PHE A 746 3.68 -15.44 -27.67
C PHE A 746 2.75 -14.40 -27.04
N THR A 747 3.24 -13.73 -26.00
CA THR A 747 2.56 -12.59 -25.41
C THR A 747 3.48 -11.38 -25.39
N ILE A 748 2.93 -10.21 -25.68
CA ILE A 748 3.61 -8.93 -25.60
C ILE A 748 2.90 -8.07 -24.57
N GLY A 749 3.68 -7.41 -23.73
CA GLY A 749 3.22 -6.40 -22.78
C GLY A 749 4.09 -5.16 -22.86
N ASN A 750 3.49 -3.99 -22.78
CA ASN A 750 4.20 -2.73 -22.78
C ASN A 750 3.55 -1.78 -21.79
N GLN A 751 4.36 -1.03 -21.06
CA GLN A 751 3.93 0.04 -20.18
C GLN A 751 4.71 1.31 -20.52
N LEU A 752 4.00 2.32 -20.99
CA LEU A 752 4.51 3.64 -21.25
C LEU A 752 4.00 4.59 -20.19
N ILE A 753 4.89 5.40 -19.60
CA ILE A 753 4.56 6.49 -18.68
C ILE A 753 5.20 7.79 -19.17
N ALA A 754 4.52 8.90 -18.97
CA ALA A 754 5.07 10.22 -19.21
C ALA A 754 4.56 11.18 -18.11
N ASP A 755 5.48 11.60 -17.26
CA ASP A 755 5.21 12.51 -16.16
C ASP A 755 5.86 13.86 -16.46
N TYR A 756 5.08 14.91 -16.34
CA TYR A 756 5.57 16.28 -16.43
C TYR A 756 5.28 17.02 -15.12
N ASN A 757 6.31 17.60 -14.52
CA ASN A 757 6.19 18.40 -13.32
C ASN A 757 6.70 19.82 -13.56
N HIS A 758 5.86 20.79 -13.28
CA HIS A 758 6.19 22.20 -13.22
C HIS A 758 6.33 22.57 -11.75
N ASN A 759 7.56 22.65 -11.27
CA ASN A 759 7.89 22.89 -9.87
C ASN A 759 8.36 24.33 -9.68
N VAL A 760 7.81 24.98 -8.67
CA VAL A 760 8.24 26.29 -8.20
C VAL A 760 8.98 26.11 -6.89
N ASP A 761 10.18 26.69 -6.81
CA ASP A 761 11.06 26.62 -5.68
C ASP A 761 11.65 27.99 -5.32
N MET A 762 12.33 28.09 -4.19
CA MET A 762 12.99 29.29 -3.69
C MET A 762 14.42 28.96 -3.35
N ALA A 763 15.39 29.67 -3.96
CA ALA A 763 16.80 29.46 -3.69
C ALA A 763 17.56 30.76 -3.67
N SER A 764 18.61 30.84 -2.83
CA SER A 764 19.53 31.98 -2.81
C SER A 764 20.95 31.56 -2.40
N VAL A 765 21.90 32.42 -2.79
CA VAL A 765 23.25 32.41 -2.27
C VAL A 765 23.39 33.67 -1.39
N GLY A 766 23.86 33.54 -0.15
CA GLY A 766 23.95 34.63 0.78
C GLY A 766 22.91 34.61 1.86
N GLY A 767 21.86 35.38 1.77
CA GLY A 767 20.80 35.45 2.78
C GLY A 767 19.43 35.01 2.28
N LEU A 768 18.53 34.59 3.17
CA LEU A 768 17.16 34.26 2.83
C LEU A 768 16.40 35.42 2.17
N ALA A 769 16.73 36.66 2.53
CA ALA A 769 16.13 37.85 1.93
C ALA A 769 16.44 37.98 0.42
N GLU A 770 17.47 37.33 -0.07
CA GLU A 770 17.86 37.29 -1.47
C GLU A 770 17.25 36.11 -2.23
N SER A 771 16.41 35.29 -1.55
CA SER A 771 15.78 34.10 -2.11
C SER A 771 14.88 34.49 -3.30
N ARG A 772 15.16 33.95 -4.48
CA ARG A 772 14.40 34.16 -5.69
C ARG A 772 13.62 32.97 -6.10
N ARG A 773 12.42 33.21 -6.64
CA ARG A 773 11.59 32.15 -7.21
C ARG A 773 12.28 31.54 -8.43
N SER A 774 12.40 30.24 -8.42
CA SER A 774 12.92 29.43 -9.52
C SER A 774 11.87 28.47 -10.02
N ILE A 775 11.78 28.30 -11.32
CA ILE A 775 10.87 27.38 -11.99
C ILE A 775 11.71 26.28 -12.63
N VAL A 776 11.32 25.04 -12.35
CA VAL A 776 11.97 23.86 -12.91
C VAL A 776 10.92 22.96 -13.54
N ASN A 777 11.13 22.66 -14.80
CA ASN A 777 10.32 21.73 -15.57
C ASN A 777 11.04 20.39 -15.63
N ASN A 778 10.32 19.34 -15.28
CA ASN A 778 10.86 17.98 -15.29
C ASN A 778 9.92 17.05 -16.08
N TRP A 779 10.42 16.51 -17.19
CA TRP A 779 9.81 15.39 -17.88
C TRP A 779 10.49 14.09 -17.47
N LYS A 780 9.71 13.09 -17.16
CA LYS A 780 10.12 11.70 -17.06
C LYS A 780 9.31 10.88 -18.04
N ILE A 781 9.96 10.28 -19.00
CA ILE A 781 9.35 9.37 -19.97
C ILE A 781 9.91 7.99 -19.71
N GLY A 782 9.04 7.07 -19.35
CA GLY A 782 9.41 5.67 -19.07
C GLY A 782 8.71 4.71 -19.99
N ASP A 783 9.43 3.71 -20.48
CA ASP A 783 8.89 2.61 -21.27
C ASP A 783 9.40 1.27 -20.75
N ASN A 784 8.56 0.25 -20.77
CA ASN A 784 8.88 -1.09 -20.31
C ASN A 784 8.18 -2.13 -21.19
N LEU A 785 8.95 -2.80 -22.02
CA LEU A 785 8.50 -3.81 -22.98
C LEU A 785 8.87 -5.20 -22.48
N LYS A 786 7.91 -6.13 -22.53
CA LYS A 786 8.12 -7.55 -22.24
C LYS A 786 7.57 -8.40 -23.38
N ILE A 787 8.35 -9.37 -23.84
CA ILE A 787 7.96 -10.37 -24.84
C ILE A 787 8.19 -11.74 -24.22
N ASN A 788 7.12 -12.47 -23.98
CA ASN A 788 7.20 -13.82 -23.43
C ASN A 788 6.92 -14.86 -24.53
N TYR A 789 7.79 -15.84 -24.64
CA TYR A 789 7.66 -16.98 -25.53
C TYR A 789 7.66 -18.28 -24.75
N ARG A 790 6.55 -19.03 -24.81
CA ARG A 790 6.37 -20.32 -24.17
C ARG A 790 5.83 -21.34 -25.18
N PRO A 791 6.69 -22.04 -25.90
CA PRO A 791 6.28 -23.03 -26.91
C PRO A 791 5.57 -24.23 -26.27
N ASN A 792 5.98 -24.63 -25.05
CA ASN A 792 5.46 -25.76 -24.27
C ASN A 792 5.79 -25.59 -22.80
N ASP A 793 5.46 -26.58 -21.97
CA ASP A 793 5.68 -26.53 -20.52
C ASP A 793 7.13 -26.71 -20.06
N ARG A 794 8.06 -27.06 -21.00
CA ARG A 794 9.48 -27.27 -20.68
C ARG A 794 10.33 -26.01 -20.87
N TYR A 795 9.88 -25.07 -21.69
CA TYR A 795 10.65 -23.91 -22.08
C TYR A 795 9.82 -22.65 -21.96
N GLU A 796 10.38 -21.67 -21.29
CA GLU A 796 9.84 -20.31 -21.25
C GLU A 796 10.99 -19.33 -21.38
N LEU A 797 10.84 -18.36 -22.29
CA LEU A 797 11.80 -17.29 -22.53
C LEU A 797 11.05 -15.96 -22.44
N THR A 798 11.57 -15.04 -21.64
CA THR A 798 11.06 -13.66 -21.57
C THR A 798 12.19 -12.71 -21.94
N LEU A 799 12.00 -11.95 -22.99
CA LEU A 799 12.84 -10.80 -23.30
C LEU A 799 12.18 -9.56 -22.71
N HIS A 800 12.96 -8.73 -22.05
CA HIS A 800 12.48 -7.47 -21.50
C HIS A 800 13.46 -6.35 -21.82
N GLY A 801 12.94 -5.17 -22.00
CA GLY A 801 13.71 -3.95 -22.16
C GLY A 801 12.91 -2.77 -21.71
N GLY A 802 13.54 -1.85 -21.02
CA GLY A 802 12.86 -0.65 -20.54
C GLY A 802 13.83 0.42 -20.09
N GLY A 803 13.28 1.55 -19.71
CA GLY A 803 14.08 2.63 -19.18
C GLY A 803 13.27 3.86 -18.86
N ASN A 804 13.95 4.83 -18.27
CA ASN A 804 13.42 6.16 -18.03
C ASN A 804 14.33 7.20 -18.67
N TYR A 805 13.74 8.17 -19.33
CA TYR A 805 14.43 9.34 -19.87
C TYR A 805 13.97 10.59 -19.12
N TYR A 806 14.94 11.36 -18.65
CA TYR A 806 14.74 12.56 -17.84
C TYR A 806 15.17 13.81 -18.62
N LEU A 807 14.27 14.78 -18.69
CA LEU A 807 14.51 16.10 -19.26
C LEU A 807 14.22 17.13 -18.16
N ILE A 808 15.26 17.73 -17.58
CA ILE A 808 15.12 18.74 -16.54
C ILE A 808 15.64 20.06 -17.08
N SER A 809 14.80 21.10 -17.05
CA SER A 809 15.15 22.42 -17.54
C SER A 809 14.73 23.51 -16.57
N SER A 810 15.55 24.55 -16.48
CA SER A 810 15.27 25.74 -15.69
C SER A 810 15.86 26.98 -16.39
N LYS A 811 15.19 28.11 -16.20
CA LYS A 811 15.70 29.43 -16.62
C LYS A 811 16.60 30.06 -15.55
N ARG A 812 16.96 29.32 -14.51
CA ARG A 812 17.87 29.80 -13.47
C ARG A 812 19.25 30.08 -14.09
N GLU A 813 19.87 31.15 -13.72
CA GLU A 813 21.23 31.46 -14.10
C GLU A 813 22.21 30.41 -13.56
N GLY A 814 23.07 29.88 -14.44
CA GLY A 814 23.99 28.80 -14.10
C GLY A 814 23.36 27.39 -14.05
N PHE A 815 22.11 27.23 -14.48
CA PHE A 815 21.49 25.91 -14.55
C PHE A 815 21.68 25.29 -15.94
N ASP A 816 22.42 24.18 -15.97
CA ASP A 816 22.54 23.35 -17.17
C ASP A 816 21.35 22.40 -17.30
N ASN A 817 20.69 22.44 -18.45
CA ASN A 817 19.62 21.50 -18.74
C ASN A 817 20.14 20.05 -18.70
N ILE A 818 19.40 19.17 -18.07
CA ILE A 818 19.79 17.80 -17.85
C ILE A 818 19.02 16.87 -18.77
N HIS A 819 19.75 16.07 -19.52
CA HIS A 819 19.26 15.02 -20.40
C HIS A 819 19.91 13.71 -19.96
N ALA A 820 19.19 12.89 -19.20
CA ALA A 820 19.74 11.64 -18.69
C ALA A 820 18.80 10.49 -18.95
N GLY A 821 19.35 9.30 -19.10
CA GLY A 821 18.58 8.07 -19.33
C GLY A 821 19.12 6.90 -18.52
N ASP A 822 18.20 6.17 -17.90
CA ASP A 822 18.44 4.87 -17.30
C ASP A 822 17.70 3.83 -18.12
N TYR A 823 18.36 2.78 -18.59
CA TYR A 823 17.73 1.73 -19.36
C TYR A 823 18.27 0.35 -19.03
N ASN A 824 17.45 -0.65 -19.27
CA ASN A 824 17.81 -2.02 -19.08
C ASN A 824 17.36 -2.86 -20.28
N VAL A 825 18.11 -3.90 -20.57
CA VAL A 825 17.73 -4.94 -21.53
C VAL A 825 18.16 -6.27 -20.96
N GLY A 826 17.28 -7.25 -20.97
CA GLY A 826 17.57 -8.53 -20.36
C GLY A 826 16.74 -9.68 -20.90
N MET A 827 17.08 -10.85 -20.41
CA MET A 827 16.46 -12.11 -20.77
C MET A 827 16.29 -12.97 -19.52
N ASN A 828 15.09 -13.51 -19.34
CA ASN A 828 14.81 -14.56 -18.37
C ASN A 828 14.54 -15.84 -19.14
N ALA A 829 15.12 -16.95 -18.68
CA ALA A 829 14.86 -18.25 -19.24
C ALA A 829 14.57 -19.27 -18.15
N GLN A 830 13.59 -20.12 -18.40
CA GLN A 830 13.31 -21.29 -17.61
C GLN A 830 13.29 -22.52 -18.52
N VAL A 831 14.11 -23.51 -18.18
CA VAL A 831 14.36 -24.68 -19.01
C VAL A 831 14.29 -25.93 -18.13
N GLN A 832 13.45 -26.87 -18.52
CA GLN A 832 13.46 -28.22 -17.95
C GLN A 832 14.52 -29.06 -18.64
N LEU A 833 15.55 -29.40 -17.90
CA LEU A 833 16.69 -30.21 -18.34
C LEU A 833 16.43 -31.72 -18.15
N PRO A 834 17.22 -32.60 -18.75
CA PRO A 834 17.21 -34.03 -18.45
C PRO A 834 17.38 -34.31 -16.96
N PHE A 835 16.98 -35.51 -16.52
CA PHE A 835 17.06 -35.95 -15.12
C PHE A 835 16.25 -35.10 -14.10
N GLU A 836 15.16 -34.51 -14.56
CA GLU A 836 14.25 -33.67 -13.74
C GLU A 836 14.92 -32.42 -13.13
N PHE A 837 16.02 -31.95 -13.71
CA PHE A 837 16.58 -30.65 -13.36
C PHE A 837 15.79 -29.53 -14.03
N GLN A 838 15.60 -28.45 -13.29
CA GLN A 838 15.02 -27.20 -13.78
C GLN A 838 16.04 -26.08 -13.61
N LEU A 839 16.41 -25.44 -14.72
CA LEU A 839 17.25 -24.25 -14.72
C LEU A 839 16.35 -23.03 -14.87
N THR A 840 16.51 -22.06 -13.96
CA THR A 840 15.95 -20.71 -14.09
C THR A 840 17.11 -19.73 -14.05
N THR A 841 17.18 -18.83 -15.01
CA THR A 841 18.26 -17.86 -15.10
C THR A 841 17.75 -16.53 -15.63
N ASP A 842 18.32 -15.45 -15.15
CA ASP A 842 18.14 -14.09 -15.66
C ASP A 842 19.48 -13.41 -15.85
N ILE A 843 19.62 -12.74 -16.98
CA ILE A 843 20.73 -11.85 -17.25
C ILE A 843 20.19 -10.53 -17.76
N THR A 844 20.59 -9.44 -17.12
CA THR A 844 20.11 -8.11 -17.44
C THR A 844 21.27 -7.12 -17.44
N MET A 845 21.37 -6.36 -18.51
CA MET A 845 22.21 -5.18 -18.60
C MET A 845 21.44 -3.97 -18.06
N PHE A 846 22.07 -3.21 -17.19
CA PHE A 846 21.60 -1.92 -16.73
C PHE A 846 22.59 -0.85 -17.17
N ALA A 847 22.12 0.18 -17.84
CA ALA A 847 22.97 1.24 -18.34
C ALA A 847 22.41 2.62 -17.98
N ARG A 848 23.29 3.54 -17.69
CA ARG A 848 23.01 4.94 -17.41
C ARG A 848 23.83 5.82 -18.32
N THR A 849 23.18 6.83 -18.89
CA THR A 849 23.83 7.76 -19.85
C THR A 849 23.30 9.17 -19.70
N GLY A 850 24.10 10.12 -20.18
CA GLY A 850 23.71 11.53 -20.20
C GLY A 850 23.86 12.25 -18.84
N TYR A 851 24.45 11.61 -17.86
CA TYR A 851 24.77 12.27 -16.58
C TYR A 851 26.06 13.07 -16.74
N GLN A 852 26.13 14.24 -16.11
CA GLN A 852 27.24 15.18 -16.28
C GLN A 852 28.57 14.62 -15.75
N GLN A 853 28.55 13.83 -14.68
CA GLN A 853 29.74 13.14 -14.18
C GLN A 853 29.91 11.81 -14.91
N SER A 854 31.11 11.58 -15.46
CA SER A 854 31.43 10.37 -16.20
C SER A 854 31.25 9.08 -15.38
N GLU A 855 31.48 9.18 -14.06
CA GLU A 855 31.33 8.07 -13.10
C GLU A 855 29.87 7.64 -12.90
N MET A 856 28.92 8.50 -13.27
CA MET A 856 27.49 8.21 -13.23
C MET A 856 27.02 7.42 -14.48
N ASN A 857 27.78 7.46 -15.57
CA ASN A 857 27.46 6.74 -16.79
C ASN A 857 28.02 5.33 -16.71
N THR A 858 27.22 4.37 -16.23
CA THR A 858 27.61 2.99 -15.96
C THR A 858 26.91 2.01 -16.88
N THR A 859 27.51 0.85 -17.06
CA THR A 859 26.88 -0.32 -17.72
C THR A 859 27.23 -1.55 -16.91
N ASP A 860 26.22 -2.13 -16.26
CA ASP A 860 26.37 -3.24 -15.32
C ASP A 860 25.58 -4.44 -15.83
N TRP A 861 26.20 -5.61 -15.90
CA TRP A 861 25.55 -6.88 -16.25
C TRP A 861 25.32 -7.69 -14.98
N ILE A 862 24.08 -7.97 -14.68
CA ILE A 862 23.70 -8.79 -13.52
C ILE A 862 23.20 -10.13 -14.02
N TRP A 863 23.85 -11.21 -13.55
CA TRP A 863 23.47 -12.58 -13.89
C TRP A 863 23.14 -13.36 -12.62
N ASN A 864 21.93 -13.90 -12.57
CA ASN A 864 21.45 -14.80 -11.53
C ASN A 864 21.04 -16.14 -12.16
N ALA A 865 21.25 -17.23 -11.44
CA ALA A 865 20.87 -18.57 -11.91
C ALA A 865 20.44 -19.44 -10.72
N GLN A 866 19.47 -20.30 -10.96
CA GLN A 866 19.03 -21.31 -10.01
C GLN A 866 18.87 -22.65 -10.71
N LEU A 867 19.50 -23.70 -10.18
CA LEU A 867 19.30 -25.07 -10.58
C LEU A 867 18.54 -25.80 -9.50
N THR A 868 17.41 -26.38 -9.86
CA THR A 868 16.49 -27.05 -8.93
C THR A 868 16.29 -28.50 -9.34
N ARG A 869 16.20 -29.40 -8.37
CA ARG A 869 15.87 -30.81 -8.60
C ARG A 869 15.04 -31.38 -7.46
N GLU A 870 13.99 -32.11 -7.79
CA GLU A 870 13.29 -32.95 -6.82
C GLU A 870 14.12 -34.22 -6.52
N ILE A 871 14.59 -34.37 -5.28
CA ILE A 871 15.29 -35.58 -4.83
C ILE A 871 14.26 -36.66 -4.46
N ILE A 872 13.17 -36.25 -3.80
CA ILE A 872 12.03 -37.10 -3.51
C ILE A 872 10.80 -36.38 -4.09
N ARG A 873 10.19 -37.02 -5.07
CA ARG A 873 9.09 -36.45 -5.84
C ARG A 873 7.97 -35.92 -4.95
N GLY A 874 7.64 -34.64 -5.13
CA GLY A 874 6.62 -33.93 -4.37
C GLY A 874 6.98 -33.64 -2.90
N ARG A 875 8.19 -34.02 -2.42
CA ARG A 875 8.57 -33.88 -1.00
C ARG A 875 9.88 -33.17 -0.75
N LEU A 876 10.99 -33.63 -1.33
CA LEU A 876 12.31 -33.07 -1.04
C LEU A 876 12.91 -32.47 -2.29
N LEU A 877 13.19 -31.17 -2.19
CA LEU A 877 13.74 -30.35 -3.26
C LEU A 877 15.13 -29.83 -2.86
N ALA A 878 16.08 -29.90 -3.78
CA ALA A 878 17.38 -29.25 -3.67
C ALA A 878 17.45 -28.08 -4.67
N LYS A 879 17.92 -26.92 -4.20
CA LYS A 879 18.11 -25.71 -4.99
C LYS A 879 19.55 -25.24 -4.85
N LEU A 880 20.24 -25.05 -5.97
CA LEU A 880 21.53 -24.37 -6.02
C LEU A 880 21.29 -23.00 -6.64
N GLN A 881 21.52 -21.93 -5.90
CA GLN A 881 21.27 -20.56 -6.32
C GLN A 881 22.55 -19.77 -6.40
N GLY A 882 22.76 -19.05 -7.49
CA GLY A 882 23.84 -18.09 -7.69
C GLY A 882 23.27 -16.69 -7.85
N PHE A 883 23.74 -15.76 -7.06
CA PHE A 883 23.35 -14.34 -7.09
C PHE A 883 24.52 -13.49 -7.56
N ASP A 884 24.27 -12.58 -8.52
CA ASP A 884 25.24 -11.67 -9.11
C ASP A 884 26.56 -12.41 -9.52
N LEU A 885 26.40 -13.43 -10.36
CA LEU A 885 27.51 -14.32 -10.75
C LEU A 885 28.66 -13.58 -11.43
N LEU A 886 28.36 -12.48 -12.14
CA LEU A 886 29.35 -11.61 -12.80
C LEU A 886 30.01 -10.62 -11.86
N HIS A 887 29.46 -10.43 -10.64
CA HIS A 887 29.96 -9.47 -9.65
C HIS A 887 30.01 -8.03 -10.16
N GLN A 888 28.95 -7.60 -10.84
CA GLN A 888 28.83 -6.25 -11.39
C GLN A 888 27.66 -5.49 -10.78
N LEU A 889 27.07 -5.99 -9.70
CA LEU A 889 26.00 -5.29 -9.02
C LEU A 889 26.45 -3.91 -8.55
N SER A 890 25.84 -2.88 -9.11
CA SER A 890 26.04 -1.50 -8.68
C SER A 890 25.20 -1.19 -7.43
N ASN A 891 25.86 -0.76 -6.37
CA ASN A 891 25.22 -0.33 -5.13
C ASN A 891 24.98 1.18 -5.10
N THR A 892 25.21 1.87 -6.22
CA THR A 892 25.10 3.31 -6.31
C THR A 892 23.73 3.71 -6.81
N GLN A 893 23.10 4.64 -6.11
CA GLN A 893 21.84 5.26 -6.48
C GLN A 893 22.06 6.73 -6.82
N TYR A 894 21.40 7.21 -7.85
CA TYR A 894 21.46 8.58 -8.30
C TYR A 894 20.08 9.22 -8.16
N LEU A 895 20.03 10.33 -7.45
CA LEU A 895 18.86 11.18 -7.36
C LEU A 895 19.22 12.54 -7.98
N MET A 896 18.37 12.97 -8.88
CA MET A 896 18.52 14.27 -9.52
C MET A 896 17.19 15.01 -9.49
N ASN A 897 17.23 16.26 -9.05
CA ASN A 897 16.09 17.15 -9.01
C ASN A 897 16.53 18.58 -9.32
N ALA A 898 15.60 19.50 -9.25
CA ALA A 898 15.83 20.92 -9.53
C ALA A 898 16.80 21.65 -8.59
N GLN A 899 16.97 21.10 -7.40
CA GLN A 899 17.81 21.74 -6.36
C GLN A 899 19.23 21.21 -6.38
N GLY A 900 19.44 20.03 -7.00
CA GLY A 900 20.73 19.42 -7.03
C GLY A 900 20.72 17.98 -7.51
N ARG A 901 21.86 17.36 -7.40
CA ARG A 901 22.05 15.94 -7.65
C ARG A 901 22.71 15.27 -6.46
N THR A 902 22.41 14.00 -6.26
CA THR A 902 22.99 13.19 -5.20
C THR A 902 23.35 11.82 -5.73
N GLU A 903 24.57 11.42 -5.53
CA GLU A 903 25.09 10.09 -5.74
C GLU A 903 25.26 9.42 -4.38
N THR A 904 24.68 8.26 -4.19
CA THR A 904 24.78 7.53 -2.93
C THR A 904 25.19 6.09 -3.21
N TRP A 905 26.39 5.73 -2.82
CA TRP A 905 26.82 4.36 -2.70
C TRP A 905 26.32 3.78 -1.37
N ARG A 906 25.94 2.48 -1.38
CA ARG A 906 25.52 1.75 -0.18
C ARG A 906 26.15 0.38 -0.18
N ASN A 907 26.51 -0.14 1.02
CA ASN A 907 26.82 -1.55 1.13
C ASN A 907 25.56 -2.40 0.86
N SER A 908 25.76 -3.56 0.27
CA SER A 908 24.68 -4.52 0.01
C SER A 908 25.19 -5.95 0.10
N ILE A 909 24.29 -6.91 -0.11
CA ILE A 909 24.63 -8.32 -0.13
C ILE A 909 25.68 -8.60 -1.23
N PRO A 910 26.84 -9.17 -0.87
CA PRO A 910 27.83 -9.55 -1.87
C PRO A 910 27.33 -10.76 -2.68
N ARG A 911 27.91 -10.96 -3.86
CA ARG A 911 27.64 -12.17 -4.64
C ARG A 911 27.79 -13.43 -3.80
N TYR A 912 26.90 -14.39 -3.99
CA TYR A 912 26.97 -15.66 -3.29
C TYR A 912 26.45 -16.82 -4.15
N VAL A 913 26.86 -18.02 -3.77
CA VAL A 913 26.25 -19.27 -4.20
C VAL A 913 25.75 -19.99 -2.95
N MET A 914 24.51 -20.50 -2.99
CA MET A 914 23.85 -21.12 -1.84
C MET A 914 23.15 -22.41 -2.27
N LEU A 915 23.35 -23.46 -1.47
CA LEU A 915 22.59 -24.70 -1.55
C LEU A 915 21.48 -24.67 -0.50
N THR A 916 20.26 -24.92 -0.95
CA THR A 916 19.07 -24.96 -0.10
C THR A 916 18.34 -26.27 -0.26
N LEU A 917 17.94 -26.89 0.83
CA LEU A 917 17.07 -28.06 0.88
C LEU A 917 15.69 -27.63 1.37
N SER A 918 14.64 -28.05 0.66
CA SER A 918 13.24 -27.75 0.99
C SER A 918 12.45 -29.05 1.09
N TYR A 919 11.87 -29.31 2.25
CA TYR A 919 11.00 -30.47 2.51
C TYR A 919 9.56 -30.03 2.64
N ARG A 920 8.69 -30.61 1.83
CA ARG A 920 7.25 -30.34 1.76
C ARG A 920 6.44 -31.49 2.32
N PHE A 921 5.39 -31.17 3.04
CA PHE A 921 4.42 -32.16 3.48
C PHE A 921 2.99 -31.67 3.26
N ASN A 922 2.13 -32.61 2.91
CA ASN A 922 0.69 -32.37 2.78
C ASN A 922 -0.02 -33.60 3.36
N VAL A 923 -0.96 -33.36 4.27
CA VAL A 923 -1.77 -34.40 4.91
C VAL A 923 -3.22 -34.02 4.73
N ASN A 924 -3.89 -34.65 3.77
CA ASN A 924 -5.33 -34.50 3.61
C ASN A 924 -6.05 -35.35 4.65
N PRO A 925 -7.11 -34.86 5.30
CA PRO A 925 -7.94 -35.69 6.13
C PRO A 925 -8.49 -36.85 5.27
N LYS A 926 -8.25 -38.08 5.73
CA LYS A 926 -8.92 -39.25 5.10
C LYS A 926 -10.41 -38.97 5.11
N LYS A 927 -11.06 -39.02 3.94
CA LYS A 927 -12.55 -39.04 3.88
C LYS A 927 -12.98 -40.15 4.84
N ARG A 928 -13.63 -39.82 5.95
CA ARG A 928 -14.35 -40.77 6.80
C ARG A 928 -15.65 -41.12 6.15
#